data_0b84edf53fa67f1162d6400a2b33280a
#
_entry.id   0b84edf53fa67f1162d6400a2b33280a
#
_cell.length_a   1.000
_cell.length_b   1.000
_cell.length_c   1.000
_cell.angle_alpha   90.00
_cell.angle_beta   90.00
_cell.angle_gamma   90.00
#
_symmetry.space_group_name_H-M   'P 1'
#
loop_
_entity.id
_entity.type
_entity.pdbx_description
1 polymer ?
#
loop_
_entity_poly.entity_id
_entity_poly.type
_entity_poly.pdbx_seq_one_letter_code
_entity_poly.pdbx_strand_id
1 'polypeptide(L)'
;MHMRRIKIIGIALVPTLTLTLGVVGVGATTALVLGSPTAFAAERAWGTPAPLTDERGANTSGGVKITTDGTAVTVWTSGTDDGPQELWGATRPADATAWSTPVRIATDQRRVNEVYLVTGRDGSATVSWDRFTTEHFDSHSTSTLLPGAGAWTAPAPIPSALFASDLMLVSGPGGRLTAVWNGDPSPGEDESDRGVYVSDLTDRGAAWSDAVQIGVGYAYELHAAAAGDGTVTVAWQTDLSGPETLRVSTRAAGSADWSAPEAIATGGANPSELDVQATADGATLVSWWGLSYRRGFVYRPAGSATWGRTEYVPSDETFNSTVVPRLESDGRVTAFWEFESGNLKTATRAVDGTWSQARTLVEKSRAFAFWNPDTAQDGSLAIMWTTLDGDLWSLVRSNGVWHKPVHVGQVEFHTEGSVAAGTDGRAVAVWNKELGMTSDYYTINQVWTTATGAAKPATPAKRRDHVGDDGFPDLYARGTNGSLVVYQGNAAGKVSVTADGGTWPQTSTLIPFGDLNGDGANDTLATNAAGDLYRHSPQRGTVVTPQAPAAKIGSGWTPFDGLTYSGDFTADGRPDLVARETATGDLYLYAGTAAGGFSRTGKIGTSWKGLTIVGAGDLNGDKHADLVARTANGDLYRYNGTGKGTISSGTKIGSGWGGMADFVGIGDLTGDGKDDILGRTTTGDLYRYAGNGAGGIGSGVKIGTGWKSFAEIR
;
A
#
# COMPACT_ATOMS: atom_id res chain seq x y z
N MET A 1 7.17 -6.17 -40.81
CA MET A 1 7.47 -4.94 -41.51
C MET A 1 6.19 -4.25 -41.97
N HIS A 2 5.54 -3.50 -41.07
CA HIS A 2 4.46 -2.58 -41.45
C HIS A 2 4.50 -1.38 -40.50
N MET A 3 5.22 -0.34 -40.94
CA MET A 3 5.13 0.99 -40.34
C MET A 3 3.76 1.61 -40.66
N ARG A 4 2.99 1.95 -39.68
CA ARG A 4 1.86 2.90 -39.83
C ARG A 4 2.30 4.30 -39.47
N ARG A 5 2.27 5.16 -40.49
CA ARG A 5 2.50 6.61 -40.40
C ARG A 5 1.34 7.29 -39.67
N ILE A 6 1.64 8.03 -38.63
CA ILE A 6 0.72 8.96 -37.99
C ILE A 6 0.74 10.28 -38.74
N LYS A 7 -0.42 10.74 -39.19
CA LYS A 7 -0.64 12.07 -39.77
C LYS A 7 -0.95 13.07 -38.68
N ILE A 8 -0.13 14.09 -38.57
CA ILE A 8 -0.39 15.28 -37.74
C ILE A 8 -1.38 16.16 -38.51
N ILE A 9 -2.51 16.52 -37.87
CA ILE A 9 -3.47 17.53 -38.36
C ILE A 9 -3.43 18.70 -37.40
N GLY A 10 -3.31 19.88 -38.00
CA GLY A 10 -3.00 21.15 -37.38
C GLY A 10 -4.12 21.77 -36.52
N ILE A 11 -3.64 22.65 -35.70
CA ILE A 11 -4.33 23.51 -34.73
C ILE A 11 -5.20 24.55 -35.46
N ALA A 12 -6.46 24.66 -35.06
CA ALA A 12 -7.29 25.83 -35.37
C ALA A 12 -7.66 26.58 -34.08
N LEU A 13 -7.31 27.84 -34.05
CA LEU A 13 -7.71 28.80 -33.01
C LEU A 13 -9.25 29.06 -33.07
N VAL A 14 -9.88 29.15 -31.90
CA VAL A 14 -11.25 29.66 -31.74
C VAL A 14 -11.29 30.71 -30.63
N PRO A 15 -12.09 31.78 -30.78
CA PRO A 15 -11.92 33.02 -30.05
C PRO A 15 -12.68 33.10 -28.72
N THR A 16 -12.20 34.01 -27.91
CA THR A 16 -12.71 34.49 -26.63
C THR A 16 -14.19 34.91 -26.68
N LEU A 17 -15.01 34.36 -25.80
CA LEU A 17 -16.36 34.86 -25.54
C LEU A 17 -16.41 35.45 -24.11
N THR A 18 -16.62 36.77 -24.06
CA THR A 18 -16.84 37.53 -22.83
C THR A 18 -18.30 37.36 -22.41
N LEU A 19 -18.57 36.85 -21.22
CA LEU A 19 -19.92 36.82 -20.66
C LEU A 19 -19.98 37.69 -19.40
N THR A 20 -20.87 38.67 -19.43
CA THR A 20 -21.17 39.64 -18.38
C THR A 20 -21.95 38.97 -17.22
N LEU A 21 -21.52 39.18 -15.99
CA LEU A 21 -22.23 38.74 -14.78
C LEU A 21 -23.45 39.64 -14.50
N GLY A 22 -24.60 39.04 -14.33
CA GLY A 22 -25.74 39.61 -13.63
C GLY A 22 -25.83 39.00 -12.22
N VAL A 23 -25.78 39.86 -11.21
CA VAL A 23 -25.89 39.48 -9.79
C VAL A 23 -27.36 39.35 -9.42
N VAL A 24 -27.78 38.19 -8.92
CA VAL A 24 -28.94 38.06 -8.02
C VAL A 24 -28.51 37.12 -6.87
N GLY A 25 -28.48 37.68 -5.68
CA GLY A 25 -28.11 36.93 -4.47
C GLY A 25 -29.25 36.08 -3.91
N VAL A 26 -28.91 34.90 -3.43
CA VAL A 26 -29.47 34.28 -2.22
C VAL A 26 -28.38 33.37 -1.65
N GLY A 27 -28.08 33.54 -0.38
CA GLY A 27 -26.96 32.90 0.27
C GLY A 27 -27.12 31.40 0.48
N ALA A 28 -26.09 30.67 0.10
CA ALA A 28 -25.66 29.44 0.72
C ALA A 28 -24.14 29.44 0.60
N THR A 29 -23.46 29.66 1.70
CA THR A 29 -22.01 29.50 1.80
C THR A 29 -21.69 28.00 1.74
N THR A 30 -21.46 27.47 0.53
CA THR A 30 -20.74 26.23 0.35
C THR A 30 -19.28 26.54 0.65
N ALA A 31 -18.82 26.12 1.83
CA ALA A 31 -17.42 26.09 2.15
C ALA A 31 -16.73 25.19 1.11
N LEU A 32 -15.85 25.77 0.31
CA LEU A 32 -14.94 25.05 -0.55
C LEU A 32 -14.02 24.25 0.37
N VAL A 33 -14.28 22.96 0.51
CA VAL A 33 -13.36 22.05 1.17
C VAL A 33 -12.16 21.91 0.23
N LEU A 34 -11.16 22.74 0.45
CA LEU A 34 -9.83 22.48 -0.09
C LEU A 34 -9.40 21.14 0.49
N GLY A 35 -9.27 20.12 -0.36
CA GLY A 35 -8.77 18.81 0.04
C GLY A 35 -7.45 18.98 0.79
N SER A 36 -7.43 18.55 2.04
CA SER A 36 -6.21 18.53 2.85
C SER A 36 -5.13 17.75 2.11
N PRO A 37 -3.87 18.21 2.11
CA PRO A 37 -2.78 17.42 1.53
C PRO A 37 -2.77 16.04 2.19
N THR A 38 -2.77 14.99 1.40
CA THR A 38 -2.68 13.62 1.88
C THR A 38 -1.38 13.46 2.68
N ALA A 39 -1.49 13.12 3.96
CA ALA A 39 -0.33 12.72 4.75
C ALA A 39 0.25 11.41 4.19
N PHE A 40 1.56 11.33 4.07
CA PHE A 40 2.25 10.19 3.51
C PHE A 40 2.97 9.41 4.63
N ALA A 41 2.92 8.07 4.56
CA ALA A 41 3.64 7.19 5.48
C ALA A 41 5.17 7.36 5.38
N ALA A 42 5.92 6.76 6.31
CA ALA A 42 7.38 6.81 6.30
C ALA A 42 7.94 6.27 4.98
N GLU A 43 8.73 7.08 4.33
CA GLU A 43 9.23 6.86 2.97
C GLU A 43 10.40 5.87 2.99
N ARG A 44 10.31 4.82 2.14
CA ARG A 44 11.48 4.05 1.77
C ARG A 44 12.19 4.75 0.62
N ALA A 45 13.40 5.22 0.85
CA ALA A 45 14.18 5.85 -0.21
C ALA A 45 14.57 4.82 -1.27
N TRP A 46 14.41 5.16 -2.55
CA TRP A 46 14.99 4.40 -3.63
C TRP A 46 16.52 4.54 -3.62
N GLY A 47 17.20 3.43 -3.88
CA GLY A 47 18.65 3.44 -4.10
C GLY A 47 19.00 4.12 -5.44
N THR A 48 20.25 4.48 -5.60
CA THR A 48 20.75 4.97 -6.88
C THR A 48 20.61 3.85 -7.93
N PRO A 49 20.01 4.13 -9.10
CA PRO A 49 19.98 3.17 -10.20
C PRO A 49 21.39 2.70 -10.58
N ALA A 50 21.55 1.42 -10.79
CA ALA A 50 22.82 0.82 -11.14
C ALA A 50 22.65 -0.29 -12.16
N PRO A 51 23.65 -0.54 -13.02
CA PRO A 51 23.64 -1.67 -13.93
C PRO A 51 23.73 -2.99 -13.17
N LEU A 52 22.95 -3.95 -13.60
CA LEU A 52 23.02 -5.34 -13.14
C LEU A 52 23.91 -6.18 -14.05
N THR A 53 23.99 -5.82 -15.33
CA THR A 53 24.80 -6.50 -16.33
C THR A 53 25.98 -5.63 -16.75
N ASP A 54 27.01 -6.23 -17.36
CA ASP A 54 28.08 -5.50 -18.03
C ASP A 54 27.60 -4.93 -19.40
N GLU A 55 28.43 -4.13 -20.03
CA GLU A 55 28.10 -3.42 -21.27
C GLU A 55 28.18 -4.32 -22.53
N ARG A 56 28.32 -5.64 -22.38
CA ARG A 56 28.60 -6.55 -23.50
C ARG A 56 27.37 -7.38 -23.85
N GLY A 57 26.61 -6.94 -24.83
CA GLY A 57 25.60 -7.75 -25.49
C GLY A 57 24.18 -7.14 -25.47
N ALA A 58 23.32 -7.69 -26.30
CA ALA A 58 21.90 -7.39 -26.27
C ALA A 58 21.27 -8.11 -25.06
N ASN A 59 21.13 -7.40 -23.96
CA ASN A 59 20.49 -7.95 -22.77
C ASN A 59 19.02 -7.52 -22.75
N THR A 60 18.11 -8.46 -22.61
CA THR A 60 16.68 -8.17 -22.49
C THR A 60 16.17 -8.68 -21.15
N SER A 61 15.60 -7.79 -20.34
CA SER A 61 15.03 -8.14 -19.05
C SER A 61 13.78 -9.00 -19.22
N GLY A 62 13.72 -10.13 -18.54
CA GLY A 62 12.51 -10.94 -18.35
C GLY A 62 11.69 -10.52 -17.12
N GLY A 63 11.96 -9.32 -16.58
CA GLY A 63 11.22 -8.75 -15.46
C GLY A 63 11.79 -9.06 -14.08
N VAL A 64 11.08 -8.59 -13.06
CA VAL A 64 11.42 -8.80 -11.64
C VAL A 64 10.19 -9.26 -10.87
N LYS A 65 10.39 -10.16 -9.91
CA LYS A 65 9.38 -10.60 -8.93
C LYS A 65 9.98 -10.63 -7.53
N ILE A 66 9.12 -10.53 -6.52
CA ILE A 66 9.50 -10.68 -5.11
C ILE A 66 8.80 -11.92 -4.55
N THR A 67 9.57 -12.83 -3.97
CA THR A 67 9.09 -14.04 -3.33
C THR A 67 8.47 -13.75 -1.96
N THR A 68 7.79 -14.71 -1.38
CA THR A 68 7.09 -14.55 -0.08
C THR A 68 8.02 -14.26 1.09
N ASP A 69 9.30 -14.63 1.02
CA ASP A 69 10.32 -14.29 2.00
C ASP A 69 10.95 -12.89 1.77
N GLY A 70 10.47 -12.18 0.73
CA GLY A 70 10.93 -10.85 0.36
C GLY A 70 12.18 -10.82 -0.52
N THR A 71 12.67 -11.97 -0.99
CA THR A 71 13.78 -12.02 -1.94
C THR A 71 13.32 -11.56 -3.31
N ALA A 72 13.96 -10.52 -3.87
CA ALA A 72 13.76 -10.13 -5.25
C ALA A 72 14.53 -11.08 -6.17
N VAL A 73 13.90 -11.48 -7.26
CA VAL A 73 14.44 -12.34 -8.30
C VAL A 73 14.25 -11.66 -9.64
N THR A 74 15.29 -11.57 -10.45
CA THR A 74 15.21 -11.08 -11.83
C THR A 74 15.93 -12.05 -12.75
N VAL A 75 15.49 -12.06 -14.01
CA VAL A 75 16.08 -12.87 -15.07
C VAL A 75 16.27 -12.01 -16.32
N TRP A 76 17.23 -12.35 -17.16
CA TRP A 76 17.47 -11.68 -18.44
C TRP A 76 18.17 -12.59 -19.42
N THR A 77 18.00 -12.28 -20.70
CA THR A 77 18.76 -12.92 -21.79
C THR A 77 20.01 -12.10 -22.10
N SER A 78 21.06 -12.76 -22.51
CA SER A 78 22.32 -12.16 -22.95
C SER A 78 22.81 -12.86 -24.20
N GLY A 79 23.29 -12.11 -25.20
CA GLY A 79 23.79 -12.65 -26.46
C GLY A 79 23.43 -11.73 -27.61
N THR A 80 23.55 -12.23 -28.84
CA THR A 80 23.18 -11.52 -30.08
C THR A 80 21.94 -12.16 -30.69
N ASP A 81 21.15 -11.40 -31.42
CA ASP A 81 19.89 -11.90 -32.03
C ASP A 81 20.09 -13.07 -32.99
N ASP A 82 21.26 -13.17 -33.64
CA ASP A 82 21.59 -14.22 -34.58
C ASP A 82 22.56 -15.28 -34.02
N GLY A 83 22.94 -15.18 -32.76
CA GLY A 83 23.92 -16.05 -32.11
C GLY A 83 23.37 -16.81 -30.88
N PRO A 84 24.25 -17.57 -30.24
CA PRO A 84 23.88 -18.21 -28.97
C PRO A 84 23.44 -17.19 -27.93
N GLN A 85 22.33 -17.45 -27.30
CA GLN A 85 21.86 -16.67 -26.18
C GLN A 85 21.91 -17.46 -24.86
N GLU A 86 22.15 -16.75 -23.79
CA GLU A 86 22.19 -17.29 -22.44
C GLU A 86 21.07 -16.66 -21.61
N LEU A 87 20.45 -17.47 -20.77
CA LEU A 87 19.49 -17.02 -19.76
C LEU A 87 20.21 -16.93 -18.41
N TRP A 88 20.14 -15.77 -17.81
CA TRP A 88 20.78 -15.45 -16.54
C TRP A 88 19.74 -15.06 -15.49
N GLY A 89 20.10 -15.24 -14.21
CA GLY A 89 19.29 -14.78 -13.09
C GLY A 89 20.15 -14.25 -11.96
N ALA A 90 19.57 -13.35 -11.18
CA ALA A 90 20.15 -12.85 -9.93
C ALA A 90 19.07 -12.72 -8.85
N THR A 91 19.50 -12.78 -7.61
CA THR A 91 18.64 -12.63 -6.44
C THR A 91 19.13 -11.50 -5.56
N ARG A 92 18.20 -10.87 -4.84
CA ARG A 92 18.49 -9.89 -3.82
C ARG A 92 17.62 -10.19 -2.61
N PRO A 93 18.17 -10.77 -1.54
CA PRO A 93 17.46 -10.98 -0.30
C PRO A 93 16.84 -9.69 0.25
N ALA A 94 15.78 -9.79 1.02
CA ALA A 94 15.01 -8.66 1.53
C ALA A 94 15.85 -7.56 2.18
N ASP A 95 16.86 -7.93 2.96
CA ASP A 95 17.70 -7.01 3.72
C ASP A 95 19.06 -6.72 3.04
N ALA A 96 19.29 -7.29 1.86
CA ALA A 96 20.54 -7.07 1.13
C ALA A 96 20.55 -5.71 0.42
N THR A 97 21.71 -5.07 0.40
CA THR A 97 21.94 -3.81 -0.33
C THR A 97 22.38 -4.04 -1.78
N ALA A 98 22.78 -5.26 -2.11
CA ALA A 98 23.27 -5.64 -3.43
C ALA A 98 22.63 -6.92 -3.94
N TRP A 99 22.63 -7.09 -5.25
CA TRP A 99 22.27 -8.33 -5.92
C TRP A 99 23.36 -9.39 -5.75
N SER A 100 22.98 -10.65 -5.80
CA SER A 100 23.92 -11.76 -5.91
C SER A 100 24.74 -11.65 -7.19
N THR A 101 25.88 -12.35 -7.24
CA THR A 101 26.54 -12.63 -8.51
C THR A 101 25.55 -13.32 -9.46
N PRO A 102 25.41 -12.85 -10.72
CA PRO A 102 24.57 -13.51 -11.71
C PRO A 102 24.89 -14.99 -11.88
N VAL A 103 23.86 -15.81 -11.97
CA VAL A 103 23.95 -17.26 -12.21
C VAL A 103 23.36 -17.55 -13.57
N ARG A 104 24.10 -18.30 -14.39
CA ARG A 104 23.60 -18.77 -15.67
C ARG A 104 22.61 -19.92 -15.47
N ILE A 105 21.37 -19.71 -15.96
CA ILE A 105 20.27 -20.68 -15.86
C ILE A 105 20.33 -21.66 -17.04
N ALA A 106 20.53 -21.13 -18.24
CA ALA A 106 20.59 -21.93 -19.45
C ALA A 106 21.55 -21.30 -20.49
N THR A 107 22.08 -22.15 -21.35
CA THR A 107 22.77 -21.75 -22.58
C THR A 107 22.03 -22.39 -23.73
N ASP A 108 21.62 -21.59 -24.70
CA ASP A 108 21.06 -22.08 -25.94
C ASP A 108 21.96 -21.73 -27.12
N GLN A 109 22.01 -22.62 -28.11
CA GLN A 109 22.74 -22.39 -29.37
C GLN A 109 22.04 -21.37 -30.27
N ARG A 110 20.84 -20.91 -29.87
CA ARG A 110 19.91 -20.08 -30.64
C ARG A 110 19.20 -19.07 -29.77
N ARG A 111 18.25 -18.33 -30.30
CA ARG A 111 17.51 -17.27 -29.63
C ARG A 111 16.63 -17.81 -28.49
N VAL A 112 16.71 -17.16 -27.34
CA VAL A 112 15.80 -17.34 -26.19
C VAL A 112 14.75 -16.24 -26.25
N ASN A 113 13.49 -16.60 -26.39
CA ASN A 113 12.38 -15.66 -26.43
C ASN A 113 11.38 -15.95 -25.29
N GLU A 114 10.35 -15.12 -25.19
CA GLU A 114 9.20 -15.29 -24.28
C GLU A 114 9.61 -15.73 -22.89
N VAL A 115 10.47 -14.93 -22.24
CA VAL A 115 10.94 -15.21 -20.89
C VAL A 115 9.90 -14.73 -19.89
N TYR A 116 9.28 -15.66 -19.14
CA TYR A 116 8.33 -15.35 -18.09
C TYR A 116 8.84 -15.79 -16.73
N LEU A 117 8.76 -14.90 -15.75
CA LEU A 117 9.16 -15.16 -14.36
C LEU A 117 7.92 -15.14 -13.47
N VAL A 118 7.69 -16.21 -12.74
CA VAL A 118 6.62 -16.32 -11.73
C VAL A 118 7.18 -16.70 -10.37
N THR A 119 6.51 -16.26 -9.30
CA THR A 119 6.86 -16.65 -7.92
C THR A 119 5.77 -17.52 -7.32
N GLY A 120 6.20 -18.53 -6.60
CA GLY A 120 5.33 -19.42 -5.83
C GLY A 120 5.06 -18.89 -4.43
N ARG A 121 3.89 -19.21 -3.88
CA ARG A 121 3.56 -18.93 -2.48
C ARG A 121 4.43 -19.71 -1.49
N ASP A 122 5.11 -20.73 -1.95
CA ASP A 122 6.14 -21.48 -1.22
C ASP A 122 7.50 -20.78 -1.20
N GLY A 123 7.60 -19.57 -1.74
CA GLY A 123 8.83 -18.78 -1.79
C GLY A 123 9.77 -19.11 -2.94
N SER A 124 9.35 -19.95 -3.87
CA SER A 124 10.14 -20.25 -5.05
C SER A 124 9.94 -19.23 -6.18
N ALA A 125 10.86 -19.22 -7.13
CA ALA A 125 10.72 -18.53 -8.40
C ALA A 125 10.94 -19.52 -9.56
N THR A 126 10.08 -19.46 -10.57
CA THR A 126 10.21 -20.31 -11.77
C THR A 126 10.25 -19.42 -13.00
N VAL A 127 11.20 -19.67 -13.87
CA VAL A 127 11.32 -19.03 -15.19
C VAL A 127 10.96 -20.04 -16.28
N SER A 128 10.20 -19.60 -17.28
CA SER A 128 10.01 -20.31 -18.54
C SER A 128 10.57 -19.52 -19.69
N TRP A 129 10.99 -20.21 -20.73
CA TRP A 129 11.48 -19.62 -21.99
C TRP A 129 11.23 -20.57 -23.14
N ASP A 130 11.10 -20.00 -24.31
CA ASP A 130 11.06 -20.77 -25.54
C ASP A 130 12.44 -20.84 -26.21
N ARG A 131 12.60 -21.85 -27.05
CA ARG A 131 13.74 -22.01 -27.95
C ARG A 131 13.27 -21.86 -29.38
N PHE A 132 13.89 -20.94 -30.10
CA PHE A 132 13.57 -20.72 -31.50
C PHE A 132 14.56 -21.45 -32.38
N THR A 133 14.07 -22.38 -33.23
CA THR A 133 14.89 -22.93 -34.33
C THR A 133 14.55 -22.26 -35.66
N THR A 134 15.42 -22.39 -36.64
CA THR A 134 15.29 -21.71 -37.93
C THR A 134 14.03 -22.11 -38.72
N GLU A 135 13.32 -23.11 -38.27
CA GLU A 135 12.15 -23.64 -39.00
C GLU A 135 10.85 -23.64 -38.20
N HIS A 136 10.89 -23.75 -36.83
CA HIS A 136 9.70 -23.82 -35.98
C HIS A 136 10.04 -23.52 -34.50
N PHE A 137 9.05 -23.15 -33.69
CA PHE A 137 9.14 -23.10 -32.23
C PHE A 137 9.35 -24.52 -31.68
N ASP A 138 10.53 -24.82 -31.14
CA ASP A 138 10.89 -26.21 -30.90
C ASP A 138 10.47 -26.75 -29.53
N SER A 139 10.54 -25.96 -28.49
CA SER A 139 10.18 -26.42 -27.14
C SER A 139 10.21 -25.30 -26.11
N HIS A 140 9.32 -25.34 -25.14
CA HIS A 140 9.41 -24.53 -23.94
C HIS A 140 10.13 -25.28 -22.83
N SER A 141 10.95 -24.55 -22.07
CA SER A 141 11.68 -25.09 -20.93
C SER A 141 11.40 -24.28 -19.67
N THR A 142 11.58 -24.90 -18.53
CA THR A 142 11.44 -24.26 -17.21
C THR A 142 12.65 -24.55 -16.35
N SER A 143 12.96 -23.63 -15.45
CA SER A 143 13.91 -23.80 -14.36
C SER A 143 13.37 -23.10 -13.10
N THR A 144 13.62 -23.68 -11.94
CA THR A 144 13.10 -23.19 -10.67
C THR A 144 14.22 -22.90 -9.69
N LEU A 145 14.14 -21.76 -9.05
CA LEU A 145 14.92 -21.42 -7.87
C LEU A 145 14.09 -21.74 -6.63
N LEU A 146 14.53 -22.68 -5.83
CA LEU A 146 13.87 -23.07 -4.57
C LEU A 146 14.19 -22.08 -3.45
N PRO A 147 13.33 -21.93 -2.44
CA PRO A 147 13.60 -21.08 -1.29
C PRO A 147 14.93 -21.42 -0.62
N GLY A 148 15.76 -20.39 -0.42
CA GLY A 148 17.09 -20.55 0.19
C GLY A 148 18.12 -21.30 -0.67
N ALA A 149 17.78 -21.72 -1.89
CA ALA A 149 18.74 -22.35 -2.79
C ALA A 149 19.65 -21.30 -3.43
N GLY A 150 20.94 -21.61 -3.54
CA GLY A 150 21.91 -20.77 -4.23
C GLY A 150 21.99 -21.01 -5.75
N ALA A 151 21.20 -21.95 -6.28
CA ALA A 151 21.24 -22.34 -7.68
C ALA A 151 19.86 -22.71 -8.21
N TRP A 152 19.68 -22.49 -9.49
CA TRP A 152 18.51 -22.89 -10.25
C TRP A 152 18.56 -24.40 -10.57
N THR A 153 17.39 -25.04 -10.69
CA THR A 153 17.31 -26.43 -11.17
C THR A 153 17.80 -26.52 -12.60
N ALA A 154 18.20 -27.73 -13.02
CA ALA A 154 18.48 -27.99 -14.42
C ALA A 154 17.23 -27.68 -15.28
N PRO A 155 17.39 -27.12 -16.48
CA PRO A 155 16.29 -26.90 -17.41
C PRO A 155 15.50 -28.19 -17.68
N ALA A 156 14.17 -28.08 -17.55
CA ALA A 156 13.24 -29.16 -17.82
C ALA A 156 12.24 -28.74 -18.92
N PRO A 157 12.05 -29.55 -19.98
CA PRO A 157 11.11 -29.22 -21.03
C PRO A 157 9.66 -29.38 -20.54
N ILE A 158 8.75 -28.61 -21.16
CA ILE A 158 7.29 -28.84 -21.10
C ILE A 158 6.93 -29.70 -22.34
N PRO A 159 6.84 -31.03 -22.25
CA PRO A 159 6.83 -31.91 -23.40
C PRO A 159 5.63 -31.72 -24.34
N SER A 160 4.50 -31.27 -23.78
CA SER A 160 3.25 -31.09 -24.49
C SER A 160 3.12 -29.72 -25.18
N ALA A 161 4.07 -28.81 -24.96
CA ALA A 161 4.03 -27.44 -25.51
C ALA A 161 4.84 -27.32 -26.81
N LEU A 162 4.82 -28.33 -27.65
CA LEU A 162 5.35 -28.26 -29.01
C LEU A 162 4.45 -27.33 -29.83
N PHE A 163 5.05 -26.42 -30.61
CA PHE A 163 4.35 -25.40 -31.41
C PHE A 163 3.44 -24.47 -30.59
N ALA A 164 3.77 -24.27 -29.31
CA ALA A 164 3.08 -23.32 -28.47
C ALA A 164 3.49 -21.88 -28.80
N SER A 165 2.54 -20.96 -28.77
CA SER A 165 2.79 -19.51 -28.73
C SER A 165 2.15 -18.91 -27.49
N ASP A 166 2.62 -17.75 -27.07
CA ASP A 166 2.09 -17.02 -25.91
C ASP A 166 2.03 -17.88 -24.62
N LEU A 167 3.05 -18.73 -24.41
CA LEU A 167 3.07 -19.59 -23.23
C LEU A 167 3.34 -18.75 -21.97
N MET A 168 2.47 -18.92 -21.00
CA MET A 168 2.62 -18.34 -19.69
C MET A 168 2.58 -19.39 -18.59
N LEU A 169 3.19 -19.08 -17.46
CA LEU A 169 3.10 -19.88 -16.25
C LEU A 169 2.26 -19.18 -15.20
N VAL A 170 1.48 -19.95 -14.46
CA VAL A 170 0.88 -19.49 -13.21
C VAL A 170 1.26 -20.43 -12.08
N SER A 171 1.49 -19.86 -10.89
CA SER A 171 1.92 -20.61 -9.71
C SER A 171 0.80 -20.68 -8.69
N GLY A 172 0.40 -21.90 -8.36
CA GLY A 172 -0.58 -22.22 -7.34
C GLY A 172 0.07 -22.55 -5.98
N PRO A 173 -0.73 -22.96 -4.99
CA PRO A 173 -0.24 -23.36 -3.68
C PRO A 173 0.62 -24.62 -3.75
N GLY A 174 1.55 -24.76 -2.80
CA GLY A 174 2.42 -25.94 -2.70
C GLY A 174 3.43 -26.11 -3.83
N GLY A 175 3.70 -25.04 -4.61
CA GLY A 175 4.65 -25.09 -5.72
C GLY A 175 4.08 -25.69 -7.02
N ARG A 176 2.78 -25.94 -7.08
CA ARG A 176 2.09 -26.35 -8.31
C ARG A 176 2.23 -25.27 -9.36
N LEU A 177 2.57 -25.67 -10.58
CA LEU A 177 2.59 -24.80 -11.74
C LEU A 177 1.56 -25.25 -12.76
N THR A 178 0.96 -24.30 -13.46
CA THR A 178 0.13 -24.55 -14.65
C THR A 178 0.72 -23.75 -15.80
N ALA A 179 1.08 -24.42 -16.87
CA ALA A 179 1.42 -23.79 -18.14
C ALA A 179 0.16 -23.63 -18.97
N VAL A 180 0.02 -22.48 -19.64
CA VAL A 180 -1.11 -22.14 -20.49
C VAL A 180 -0.56 -21.58 -21.79
N TRP A 181 -1.06 -22.01 -22.95
CA TRP A 181 -0.55 -21.55 -24.25
C TRP A 181 -1.58 -21.67 -25.36
N ASN A 182 -1.36 -20.91 -26.45
CA ASN A 182 -1.96 -21.18 -27.74
C ASN A 182 -1.22 -22.34 -28.39
N GLY A 183 -1.91 -23.39 -28.79
CA GLY A 183 -1.30 -24.57 -29.36
C GLY A 183 -1.89 -24.93 -30.73
N ASP A 184 -1.03 -25.53 -31.56
CA ASP A 184 -1.38 -26.20 -32.79
C ASP A 184 -0.62 -27.54 -32.79
N PRO A 185 -1.25 -28.63 -32.30
CA PRO A 185 -0.58 -29.91 -32.15
C PRO A 185 -0.20 -30.57 -33.48
N SER A 186 -0.71 -30.07 -34.59
CA SER A 186 -0.47 -30.66 -35.92
C SER A 186 -0.33 -29.57 -36.99
N PRO A 187 0.75 -28.78 -37.00
CA PRO A 187 0.91 -27.65 -37.90
C PRO A 187 0.86 -28.15 -39.37
N GLY A 188 -0.13 -27.70 -40.12
CA GLY A 188 -0.27 -27.89 -41.54
C GLY A 188 -1.41 -28.80 -42.03
N GLU A 189 -2.17 -29.45 -41.18
CA GLU A 189 -3.22 -30.37 -41.61
C GLU A 189 -4.68 -29.93 -41.30
N ASP A 190 -4.95 -29.25 -40.19
CA ASP A 190 -6.31 -28.75 -39.89
C ASP A 190 -6.29 -27.59 -38.89
N GLU A 191 -6.90 -26.44 -39.23
CA GLU A 191 -7.07 -25.32 -38.30
C GLU A 191 -7.99 -25.63 -37.12
N SER A 192 -8.71 -26.76 -37.15
CA SER A 192 -9.63 -27.19 -36.08
C SER A 192 -8.92 -27.61 -34.80
N ASP A 193 -7.62 -27.94 -34.86
CA ASP A 193 -6.83 -28.40 -33.72
C ASP A 193 -6.18 -27.23 -32.97
N ARG A 194 -6.27 -26.02 -33.51
CA ARG A 194 -5.81 -24.82 -32.81
C ARG A 194 -6.68 -24.55 -31.60
N GLY A 195 -6.04 -24.16 -30.50
CA GLY A 195 -6.78 -23.88 -29.29
C GLY A 195 -5.93 -23.42 -28.10
N VAL A 196 -6.63 -23.24 -26.99
CA VAL A 196 -6.00 -22.94 -25.69
C VAL A 196 -5.75 -24.24 -24.96
N TYR A 197 -4.51 -24.50 -24.62
CA TYR A 197 -4.04 -25.71 -23.96
C TYR A 197 -3.47 -25.40 -22.59
N VAL A 198 -3.51 -26.38 -21.70
CA VAL A 198 -2.92 -26.32 -20.36
C VAL A 198 -2.18 -27.62 -20.03
N SER A 199 -1.14 -27.51 -19.21
CA SER A 199 -0.46 -28.63 -18.61
C SER A 199 -0.04 -28.27 -17.18
N ASP A 200 -0.04 -29.23 -16.28
CA ASP A 200 0.25 -29.03 -14.87
C ASP A 200 1.52 -29.77 -14.44
N LEU A 201 2.29 -29.08 -13.59
CA LEU A 201 3.33 -29.67 -12.78
C LEU A 201 2.83 -29.69 -11.32
N THR A 202 2.38 -30.85 -10.87
CA THR A 202 1.70 -30.97 -9.57
C THR A 202 2.62 -31.02 -8.38
N ASP A 203 3.86 -31.47 -8.58
CA ASP A 203 4.92 -31.53 -7.57
C ASP A 203 6.27 -31.22 -8.23
N ARG A 204 7.16 -30.59 -7.49
CA ARG A 204 8.52 -30.26 -7.96
C ARG A 204 9.36 -31.54 -8.00
N GLY A 205 9.71 -31.92 -9.22
CA GLY A 205 10.38 -33.17 -9.54
C GLY A 205 9.46 -34.21 -10.17
N ALA A 206 8.15 -33.96 -10.24
CA ALA A 206 7.25 -34.69 -11.11
C ALA A 206 7.44 -34.30 -12.58
N ALA A 207 6.89 -35.09 -13.49
CA ALA A 207 6.76 -34.71 -14.88
C ALA A 207 5.55 -33.77 -15.06
N TRP A 208 5.58 -32.93 -16.09
CA TRP A 208 4.41 -32.22 -16.57
C TRP A 208 3.33 -33.20 -17.02
N SER A 209 2.07 -32.88 -16.78
CA SER A 209 0.94 -33.68 -17.28
C SER A 209 0.86 -33.60 -18.81
N ASP A 210 0.08 -34.51 -19.40
CA ASP A 210 -0.34 -34.35 -20.78
C ASP A 210 -1.12 -33.04 -20.97
N ALA A 211 -1.05 -32.46 -22.17
CA ALA A 211 -1.80 -31.25 -22.52
C ALA A 211 -3.30 -31.53 -22.54
N VAL A 212 -4.06 -30.59 -21.99
CA VAL A 212 -5.53 -30.59 -22.03
C VAL A 212 -5.99 -29.37 -22.80
N GLN A 213 -6.78 -29.57 -23.86
CA GLN A 213 -7.42 -28.48 -24.59
C GLN A 213 -8.61 -27.96 -23.79
N ILE A 214 -8.60 -26.66 -23.43
CA ILE A 214 -9.66 -25.98 -22.68
C ILE A 214 -10.46 -25.00 -23.53
N GLY A 215 -9.99 -24.68 -24.74
CA GLY A 215 -10.65 -23.81 -25.70
C GLY A 215 -10.34 -24.21 -27.13
N VAL A 216 -11.28 -24.04 -28.03
CA VAL A 216 -11.13 -24.32 -29.47
C VAL A 216 -10.93 -23.00 -30.21
N GLY A 217 -10.09 -23.00 -31.25
CA GLY A 217 -9.77 -21.86 -32.08
C GLY A 217 -8.61 -21.03 -31.49
N TYR A 218 -7.97 -20.24 -32.33
CA TYR A 218 -6.82 -19.41 -31.94
C TYR A 218 -7.25 -18.30 -30.98
N ALA A 219 -6.51 -18.10 -29.89
CA ALA A 219 -6.69 -16.99 -28.96
C ALA A 219 -5.75 -15.84 -29.33
N TYR A 220 -6.30 -14.63 -29.52
CA TYR A 220 -5.51 -13.44 -29.86
C TYR A 220 -4.87 -12.77 -28.65
N GLU A 221 -5.53 -12.91 -27.50
CA GLU A 221 -5.06 -12.45 -26.21
C GLU A 221 -5.30 -13.60 -25.24
N LEU A 222 -4.29 -13.97 -24.48
CA LEU A 222 -4.36 -15.09 -23.55
C LEU A 222 -3.72 -14.67 -22.21
N HIS A 223 -4.47 -14.76 -21.12
CA HIS A 223 -3.97 -14.46 -19.79
C HIS A 223 -4.52 -15.43 -18.76
N ALA A 224 -3.75 -15.66 -17.69
CA ALA A 224 -4.14 -16.57 -16.62
C ALA A 224 -3.68 -16.08 -15.25
N ALA A 225 -4.39 -16.49 -14.21
CA ALA A 225 -3.98 -16.31 -12.82
C ALA A 225 -4.35 -17.53 -11.97
N ALA A 226 -3.52 -17.82 -10.97
CA ALA A 226 -3.78 -18.81 -9.95
C ALA A 226 -4.06 -18.13 -8.61
N ALA A 227 -5.18 -18.47 -7.99
CA ALA A 227 -5.54 -18.02 -6.66
C ALA A 227 -4.80 -18.83 -5.57
N GLY A 228 -4.76 -18.28 -4.36
CA GLY A 228 -4.10 -18.95 -3.24
C GLY A 228 -4.85 -20.17 -2.71
N ASP A 229 -6.13 -20.28 -2.99
CA ASP A 229 -6.92 -21.49 -2.72
C ASP A 229 -6.62 -22.63 -3.70
N GLY A 230 -5.91 -22.36 -4.80
CA GLY A 230 -5.57 -23.31 -5.86
C GLY A 230 -6.49 -23.25 -7.08
N THR A 231 -7.47 -22.36 -7.10
CA THR A 231 -8.29 -22.08 -8.29
C THR A 231 -7.42 -21.45 -9.37
N VAL A 232 -7.51 -21.91 -10.60
CA VAL A 232 -6.83 -21.33 -11.77
C VAL A 232 -7.89 -20.81 -12.74
N THR A 233 -7.74 -19.58 -13.18
CA THR A 233 -8.60 -18.96 -14.20
C THR A 233 -7.75 -18.60 -15.41
N VAL A 234 -8.21 -19.04 -16.58
CA VAL A 234 -7.66 -18.68 -17.89
C VAL A 234 -8.69 -17.86 -18.64
N ALA A 235 -8.30 -16.74 -19.20
CA ALA A 235 -9.14 -15.90 -20.03
C ALA A 235 -8.48 -15.68 -21.40
N TRP A 236 -9.29 -15.67 -22.45
CA TRP A 236 -8.81 -15.45 -23.83
C TRP A 236 -9.88 -14.81 -24.71
N GLN A 237 -9.41 -14.13 -25.73
CA GLN A 237 -10.24 -13.59 -26.79
C GLN A 237 -10.32 -14.59 -27.94
N THR A 238 -11.53 -14.90 -28.40
CA THR A 238 -11.73 -15.72 -29.58
C THR A 238 -11.75 -14.89 -30.87
N ASP A 239 -11.58 -15.57 -32.00
CA ASP A 239 -11.44 -15.13 -33.38
C ASP A 239 -12.13 -13.80 -33.75
N LEU A 240 -11.40 -13.00 -34.57
CA LEU A 240 -11.81 -11.72 -35.13
C LEU A 240 -12.84 -11.82 -36.25
N SER A 241 -13.24 -13.04 -36.72
CA SER A 241 -14.17 -13.25 -37.80
C SER A 241 -15.66 -13.22 -37.41
N GLY A 242 -15.95 -13.12 -36.09
CA GLY A 242 -17.28 -13.05 -35.50
C GLY A 242 -17.44 -11.91 -34.50
N PRO A 243 -18.55 -11.83 -33.76
CA PRO A 243 -18.63 -10.93 -32.62
C PRO A 243 -17.60 -11.38 -31.58
N GLU A 244 -16.56 -10.58 -31.44
CA GLU A 244 -15.48 -10.80 -30.51
C GLU A 244 -16.01 -11.14 -29.13
N THR A 245 -15.57 -12.27 -28.59
CA THR A 245 -16.06 -12.80 -27.33
C THR A 245 -14.90 -13.09 -26.41
N LEU A 246 -14.92 -12.49 -25.23
CA LEU A 246 -14.00 -12.82 -24.17
C LEU A 246 -14.52 -14.04 -23.40
N ARG A 247 -13.72 -15.09 -23.36
CA ARG A 247 -14.06 -16.36 -22.70
C ARG A 247 -13.18 -16.62 -21.51
N VAL A 248 -13.69 -17.38 -20.57
CA VAL A 248 -12.93 -17.89 -19.43
C VAL A 248 -13.19 -19.38 -19.26
N SER A 249 -12.17 -20.09 -18.79
CA SER A 249 -12.28 -21.42 -18.21
C SER A 249 -11.60 -21.42 -16.84
N THR A 250 -12.19 -22.13 -15.90
CA THR A 250 -11.71 -22.16 -14.52
C THR A 250 -11.53 -23.60 -14.06
N ARG A 251 -10.42 -23.87 -13.41
CA ARG A 251 -10.22 -25.11 -12.66
C ARG A 251 -10.36 -24.79 -11.17
N ALA A 252 -11.34 -25.42 -10.54
CA ALA A 252 -11.58 -25.24 -9.11
C ALA A 252 -10.42 -25.80 -8.27
N ALA A 253 -10.26 -25.27 -7.07
CA ALA A 253 -9.29 -25.75 -6.09
C ALA A 253 -9.42 -27.27 -5.86
N GLY A 254 -8.31 -28.00 -5.98
CA GLY A 254 -8.28 -29.46 -5.80
C GLY A 254 -8.91 -30.29 -6.92
N SER A 255 -9.49 -29.69 -7.96
CA SER A 255 -9.99 -30.37 -9.16
C SER A 255 -8.85 -30.62 -10.16
N ALA A 256 -8.99 -31.70 -10.93
CA ALA A 256 -8.24 -31.91 -12.16
C ALA A 256 -8.99 -31.37 -13.39
N ASP A 257 -10.32 -31.20 -13.28
CA ASP A 257 -11.19 -30.87 -14.38
C ASP A 257 -11.31 -29.35 -14.56
N TRP A 258 -11.32 -28.91 -15.81
CA TRP A 258 -11.58 -27.54 -16.23
C TRP A 258 -13.06 -27.34 -16.56
N SER A 259 -13.61 -26.19 -16.25
CA SER A 259 -14.96 -25.82 -16.68
C SER A 259 -15.03 -25.70 -18.20
N ALA A 260 -16.21 -25.91 -18.77
CA ALA A 260 -16.46 -25.52 -20.16
C ALA A 260 -16.23 -23.99 -20.32
N PRO A 261 -15.72 -23.53 -21.48
CA PRO A 261 -15.55 -22.11 -21.74
C PRO A 261 -16.83 -21.29 -21.58
N GLU A 262 -16.80 -20.28 -20.73
CA GLU A 262 -17.90 -19.36 -20.48
C GLU A 262 -17.62 -18.00 -21.12
N ALA A 263 -18.59 -17.39 -21.80
CA ALA A 263 -18.48 -16.04 -22.34
C ALA A 263 -18.77 -15.02 -21.24
N ILE A 264 -17.79 -14.15 -20.93
CA ILE A 264 -17.91 -13.12 -19.88
C ILE A 264 -18.14 -11.72 -20.45
N ALA A 265 -17.82 -11.49 -21.74
CA ALA A 265 -18.16 -10.28 -22.47
C ALA A 265 -18.40 -10.62 -23.93
N THR A 266 -19.46 -10.05 -24.51
CA THR A 266 -19.87 -10.30 -25.90
C THR A 266 -20.23 -9.01 -26.61
N GLY A 267 -19.87 -8.91 -27.90
CA GLY A 267 -20.34 -7.89 -28.83
C GLY A 267 -19.67 -6.52 -28.71
N GLY A 268 -18.87 -6.16 -29.72
CA GLY A 268 -18.29 -4.83 -29.86
C GLY A 268 -17.18 -4.48 -28.86
N ALA A 269 -16.54 -5.47 -28.29
CA ALA A 269 -15.57 -5.24 -27.24
C ALA A 269 -14.14 -5.08 -27.77
N ASN A 270 -13.78 -5.55 -28.97
CA ASN A 270 -12.37 -5.66 -29.42
C ASN A 270 -11.41 -5.65 -28.22
N PRO A 271 -11.51 -6.64 -27.32
CA PRO A 271 -10.75 -6.63 -26.10
C PRO A 271 -9.26 -6.78 -26.42
N SER A 272 -8.48 -5.80 -25.98
CA SER A 272 -7.03 -5.84 -26.04
C SER A 272 -6.46 -5.60 -24.64
N GLU A 273 -5.19 -5.86 -24.45
CA GLU A 273 -4.52 -5.74 -23.16
C GLU A 273 -5.27 -6.47 -22.04
N LEU A 274 -5.58 -7.73 -22.31
CA LEU A 274 -6.23 -8.60 -21.35
C LEU A 274 -5.34 -8.79 -20.10
N ASP A 275 -5.95 -8.79 -18.92
CA ASP A 275 -5.25 -9.06 -17.67
C ASP A 275 -6.15 -9.86 -16.73
N VAL A 276 -5.58 -10.87 -16.07
CA VAL A 276 -6.26 -11.73 -15.09
C VAL A 276 -5.51 -11.66 -13.78
N GLN A 277 -6.22 -11.36 -12.71
CA GLN A 277 -5.66 -11.25 -11.36
C GLN A 277 -6.49 -12.09 -10.39
N ALA A 278 -5.83 -12.70 -9.40
CA ALA A 278 -6.50 -13.50 -8.39
C ALA A 278 -5.90 -13.28 -6.99
N THR A 279 -6.77 -13.26 -5.98
CA THR A 279 -6.39 -13.13 -4.57
C THR A 279 -6.06 -14.49 -3.92
N ALA A 280 -5.62 -14.42 -2.68
CA ALA A 280 -5.31 -15.62 -1.88
C ALA A 280 -6.55 -16.49 -1.62
N ASP A 281 -7.69 -15.88 -1.44
CA ASP A 281 -8.97 -16.52 -1.09
C ASP A 281 -9.86 -16.87 -2.30
N GLY A 282 -9.39 -16.62 -3.53
CA GLY A 282 -10.05 -17.04 -4.76
C GLY A 282 -10.88 -15.97 -5.48
N ALA A 283 -10.90 -14.72 -5.00
CA ALA A 283 -11.50 -13.64 -5.79
C ALA A 283 -10.69 -13.42 -7.08
N THR A 284 -11.37 -13.14 -8.18
CA THR A 284 -10.75 -13.04 -9.50
C THR A 284 -11.26 -11.80 -10.24
N LEU A 285 -10.36 -11.09 -10.89
CA LEU A 285 -10.63 -9.96 -11.78
C LEU A 285 -10.12 -10.29 -13.18
N VAL A 286 -10.97 -10.12 -14.18
CA VAL A 286 -10.56 -10.12 -15.59
C VAL A 286 -10.83 -8.75 -16.15
N SER A 287 -9.83 -8.08 -16.71
CA SER A 287 -9.95 -6.74 -17.25
C SER A 287 -9.37 -6.64 -18.65
N TRP A 288 -9.92 -5.74 -19.47
CA TRP A 288 -9.53 -5.55 -20.87
C TRP A 288 -9.75 -4.12 -21.33
N TRP A 289 -9.11 -3.72 -22.39
CA TRP A 289 -9.33 -2.46 -23.08
C TRP A 289 -10.38 -2.64 -24.17
N GLY A 290 -11.46 -1.85 -24.15
CA GLY A 290 -12.58 -2.00 -25.06
C GLY A 290 -12.66 -0.93 -26.15
N LEU A 291 -13.55 -1.11 -27.15
CA LEU A 291 -13.72 -0.22 -28.31
C LEU A 291 -14.01 1.25 -27.99
N SER A 292 -14.56 1.53 -26.83
CA SER A 292 -14.90 2.90 -26.40
C SER A 292 -13.74 3.60 -25.70
N TYR A 293 -12.51 3.08 -25.80
CA TYR A 293 -11.35 3.55 -25.03
C TYR A 293 -11.60 3.56 -23.52
N ARG A 294 -12.35 2.55 -23.03
CA ARG A 294 -12.63 2.37 -21.60
C ARG A 294 -12.12 1.01 -21.14
N ARG A 295 -11.50 1.01 -19.97
CA ARG A 295 -11.11 -0.25 -19.32
C ARG A 295 -12.33 -0.92 -18.73
N GLY A 296 -12.75 -2.03 -19.35
CA GLY A 296 -13.79 -2.91 -18.85
C GLY A 296 -13.22 -4.00 -17.93
N PHE A 297 -14.05 -4.51 -17.04
CA PHE A 297 -13.67 -5.67 -16.23
C PHE A 297 -14.93 -6.45 -15.77
N VAL A 298 -14.71 -7.70 -15.40
CA VAL A 298 -15.64 -8.51 -14.64
C VAL A 298 -14.95 -8.98 -13.36
N TYR A 299 -15.72 -9.08 -12.30
CA TYR A 299 -15.24 -9.50 -10.99
C TYR A 299 -16.01 -10.72 -10.50
N ARG A 300 -15.29 -11.71 -9.99
CA ARG A 300 -15.84 -12.87 -9.31
C ARG A 300 -15.39 -12.85 -7.86
N PRO A 301 -16.32 -12.71 -6.90
CA PRO A 301 -15.96 -12.77 -5.47
C PRO A 301 -15.39 -14.13 -5.07
N ALA A 302 -14.58 -14.15 -4.02
CA ALA A 302 -14.10 -15.38 -3.41
C ALA A 302 -15.26 -16.33 -3.06
N GLY A 303 -15.09 -17.60 -3.39
CA GLY A 303 -16.12 -18.63 -3.16
C GLY A 303 -17.35 -18.57 -4.07
N SER A 304 -17.44 -17.59 -4.99
CA SER A 304 -18.52 -17.52 -5.97
C SER A 304 -18.23 -18.41 -7.18
N ALA A 305 -19.25 -19.13 -7.66
CA ALA A 305 -19.20 -19.87 -8.91
C ALA A 305 -19.53 -19.01 -10.14
N THR A 306 -20.06 -17.80 -9.96
CA THR A 306 -20.57 -16.96 -11.04
C THR A 306 -19.79 -15.66 -11.18
N TRP A 307 -19.60 -15.22 -12.43
CA TRP A 307 -19.03 -13.92 -12.76
C TRP A 307 -20.06 -12.81 -12.55
N GLY A 308 -19.59 -11.66 -12.11
CA GLY A 308 -20.38 -10.43 -12.09
C GLY A 308 -20.66 -9.91 -13.51
N ARG A 309 -21.48 -8.88 -13.61
CA ARG A 309 -21.68 -8.16 -14.88
C ARG A 309 -20.41 -7.39 -15.26
N THR A 310 -20.30 -7.06 -16.55
CA THR A 310 -19.29 -6.13 -17.04
C THR A 310 -19.45 -4.76 -16.36
N GLU A 311 -18.39 -4.27 -15.78
CA GLU A 311 -18.27 -2.96 -15.18
C GLU A 311 -17.15 -2.17 -15.89
N TYR A 312 -17.20 -0.84 -15.75
CA TYR A 312 -16.15 0.05 -16.26
C TYR A 312 -15.61 0.90 -15.13
N VAL A 313 -14.30 1.15 -15.16
CA VAL A 313 -13.69 2.09 -14.21
C VAL A 313 -14.37 3.45 -14.39
N PRO A 314 -14.86 4.11 -13.31
CA PRO A 314 -15.55 5.39 -13.38
C PRO A 314 -14.56 6.54 -13.62
N SER A 315 -13.99 6.58 -14.82
CA SER A 315 -13.16 7.71 -15.24
C SER A 315 -14.05 8.85 -15.68
N ASP A 316 -13.74 10.06 -15.25
CA ASP A 316 -14.51 11.28 -15.50
C ASP A 316 -14.21 11.92 -16.88
N GLU A 317 -13.35 11.31 -17.70
CA GLU A 317 -12.94 11.82 -19.01
C GLU A 317 -12.88 10.70 -20.06
N THR A 318 -13.03 11.07 -21.35
CA THR A 318 -13.39 10.14 -22.41
C THR A 318 -12.27 9.73 -23.36
N PHE A 319 -11.03 10.23 -23.25
CA PHE A 319 -9.97 9.92 -24.22
C PHE A 319 -8.57 9.83 -23.60
N ASN A 320 -7.78 8.86 -24.04
CA ASN A 320 -6.32 8.71 -23.89
C ASN A 320 -5.75 8.50 -22.47
N SER A 321 -6.45 7.82 -21.60
CA SER A 321 -5.86 7.48 -20.29
C SER A 321 -5.49 6.01 -20.21
N THR A 322 -4.27 5.72 -19.83
CA THR A 322 -3.93 4.36 -19.39
C THR A 322 -4.63 4.10 -18.06
N VAL A 323 -5.67 3.28 -18.08
CA VAL A 323 -6.41 2.88 -16.90
C VAL A 323 -5.95 1.48 -16.48
N VAL A 324 -5.46 1.34 -15.27
CA VAL A 324 -4.94 0.07 -14.75
C VAL A 324 -5.70 -0.31 -13.48
N PRO A 325 -6.64 -1.29 -13.54
CA PRO A 325 -7.26 -1.84 -12.36
C PRO A 325 -6.33 -2.87 -11.68
N ARG A 326 -6.29 -2.87 -10.36
CA ARG A 326 -5.57 -3.85 -9.54
C ARG A 326 -6.48 -4.45 -8.49
N LEU A 327 -6.53 -5.76 -8.46
CA LEU A 327 -7.23 -6.54 -7.45
C LEU A 327 -6.38 -6.57 -6.17
N GLU A 328 -6.95 -6.12 -5.08
CA GLU A 328 -6.29 -6.12 -3.77
C GLU A 328 -6.52 -7.45 -3.03
N SER A 329 -5.64 -7.74 -2.08
CA SER A 329 -5.69 -8.98 -1.30
C SER A 329 -6.98 -9.18 -0.50
N ASP A 330 -7.74 -8.11 -0.24
CA ASP A 330 -9.03 -8.12 0.45
C ASP A 330 -10.25 -8.10 -0.51
N GLY A 331 -10.01 -8.30 -1.80
CA GLY A 331 -11.06 -8.37 -2.83
C GLY A 331 -11.55 -7.01 -3.34
N ARG A 332 -11.01 -5.89 -2.87
CA ARG A 332 -11.25 -4.57 -3.46
C ARG A 332 -10.51 -4.43 -4.79
N VAL A 333 -10.97 -3.51 -5.64
CA VAL A 333 -10.29 -3.18 -6.89
C VAL A 333 -9.89 -1.71 -6.86
N THR A 334 -8.60 -1.42 -6.88
CA THR A 334 -8.09 -0.06 -7.01
C THR A 334 -7.68 0.21 -8.44
N ALA A 335 -8.25 1.24 -9.04
CA ALA A 335 -7.93 1.68 -10.40
C ALA A 335 -7.09 2.95 -10.38
N PHE A 336 -6.14 3.03 -11.31
CA PHE A 336 -5.27 4.17 -11.53
C PHE A 336 -5.43 4.66 -12.95
N TRP A 337 -5.38 5.96 -13.16
CA TRP A 337 -5.40 6.57 -14.50
C TRP A 337 -4.78 7.96 -14.50
N GLU A 338 -4.29 8.34 -15.65
CA GLU A 338 -3.85 9.70 -15.92
C GLU A 338 -4.59 10.28 -17.11
N PHE A 339 -4.82 11.59 -17.07
CA PHE A 339 -5.48 12.33 -18.12
C PHE A 339 -4.58 13.37 -18.77
N GLU A 340 -5.09 13.98 -19.86
CA GLU A 340 -4.49 15.15 -20.52
C GLU A 340 -4.18 16.30 -19.56
N SER A 341 -4.87 16.38 -18.41
CA SER A 341 -4.53 17.28 -17.32
C SER A 341 -3.17 16.98 -16.68
N GLY A 342 -2.61 15.80 -16.95
CA GLY A 342 -1.34 15.32 -16.38
C GLY A 342 -1.45 15.00 -14.89
N ASN A 343 -2.63 14.63 -14.38
CA ASN A 343 -2.83 14.25 -12.99
C ASN A 343 -3.05 12.74 -12.87
N LEU A 344 -2.23 12.06 -12.07
CA LEU A 344 -2.47 10.66 -11.70
C LEU A 344 -3.61 10.60 -10.68
N LYS A 345 -4.69 9.93 -11.05
CA LYS A 345 -5.88 9.74 -10.21
C LYS A 345 -6.07 8.28 -9.80
N THR A 346 -6.88 8.07 -8.77
CA THR A 346 -7.28 6.75 -8.30
C THR A 346 -8.71 6.75 -7.78
N ALA A 347 -9.37 5.60 -7.88
CA ALA A 347 -10.58 5.26 -7.15
C ALA A 347 -10.55 3.79 -6.76
N THR A 348 -11.25 3.44 -5.70
CA THR A 348 -11.33 2.07 -5.21
C THR A 348 -12.77 1.59 -5.23
N ARG A 349 -12.99 0.40 -5.80
CA ARG A 349 -14.23 -0.33 -5.77
C ARG A 349 -14.23 -1.24 -4.54
N ALA A 350 -15.21 -1.07 -3.68
CA ALA A 350 -15.44 -1.98 -2.56
C ALA A 350 -15.96 -3.34 -3.05
N VAL A 351 -15.88 -4.35 -2.19
CA VAL A 351 -16.33 -5.73 -2.51
C VAL A 351 -17.82 -5.77 -2.88
N ASP A 352 -18.64 -4.87 -2.30
CA ASP A 352 -20.07 -4.73 -2.60
C ASP A 352 -20.39 -4.07 -3.96
N GLY A 353 -19.37 -3.66 -4.69
CA GLY A 353 -19.49 -3.04 -6.01
C GLY A 353 -19.55 -1.52 -6.02
N THR A 354 -19.48 -0.87 -4.86
CA THR A 354 -19.52 0.61 -4.79
C THR A 354 -18.14 1.20 -5.04
N TRP A 355 -18.08 2.25 -5.87
CA TRP A 355 -16.85 3.00 -6.13
C TRP A 355 -16.73 4.21 -5.19
N SER A 356 -15.52 4.43 -4.69
CA SER A 356 -15.18 5.70 -4.06
C SER A 356 -15.19 6.83 -5.08
N GLN A 357 -15.24 8.07 -4.61
CA GLN A 357 -14.95 9.22 -5.48
C GLN A 357 -13.50 9.15 -5.96
N ALA A 358 -13.28 9.57 -7.21
CA ALA A 358 -11.94 9.72 -7.77
C ALA A 358 -11.15 10.79 -7.01
N ARG A 359 -9.89 10.52 -6.70
CA ARG A 359 -8.99 11.49 -6.08
C ARG A 359 -7.68 11.59 -6.83
N THR A 360 -7.07 12.76 -6.84
CA THR A 360 -5.73 12.96 -7.37
C THR A 360 -4.70 12.41 -6.39
N LEU A 361 -3.80 11.56 -6.87
CA LEU A 361 -2.63 11.08 -6.14
C LEU A 361 -1.42 11.97 -6.40
N VAL A 362 -1.21 12.34 -7.66
CA VAL A 362 -0.08 13.17 -8.09
C VAL A 362 -0.59 14.23 -9.05
N GLU A 363 -0.35 15.49 -8.72
CA GLU A 363 -0.61 16.61 -9.64
C GLU A 363 0.52 16.74 -10.64
N LYS A 364 0.18 16.96 -11.92
CA LYS A 364 1.15 17.18 -13.00
C LYS A 364 2.18 16.03 -13.11
N SER A 365 1.72 14.79 -12.94
CA SER A 365 2.54 13.59 -13.05
C SER A 365 3.22 13.45 -14.41
N ARG A 366 2.59 14.00 -15.49
CA ARG A 366 3.07 13.93 -16.87
C ARG A 366 3.47 12.53 -17.30
N ALA A 367 2.81 11.49 -16.77
CA ALA A 367 3.13 10.13 -17.12
C ALA A 367 2.88 9.90 -18.60
N PHE A 368 3.87 9.32 -19.27
CA PHE A 368 3.79 8.91 -20.67
C PHE A 368 3.48 7.42 -20.77
N ALA A 369 4.15 6.62 -19.95
CA ALA A 369 3.93 5.18 -19.89
C ALA A 369 3.99 4.70 -18.43
N PHE A 370 3.03 3.84 -18.07
CA PHE A 370 3.03 3.13 -16.78
C PHE A 370 3.69 1.77 -16.96
N TRP A 371 4.62 1.43 -16.06
CA TRP A 371 5.06 0.06 -15.89
C TRP A 371 4.02 -0.69 -15.08
N ASN A 372 3.72 -1.91 -15.49
CA ASN A 372 2.67 -2.69 -14.84
C ASN A 372 2.79 -2.63 -13.32
N PRO A 373 1.80 -2.03 -12.61
CA PRO A 373 1.80 -2.01 -11.16
C PRO A 373 1.78 -3.42 -10.58
N ASP A 374 2.45 -3.60 -9.46
CA ASP A 374 2.46 -4.88 -8.76
C ASP A 374 1.91 -4.72 -7.34
N THR A 375 1.25 -5.77 -6.83
CA THR A 375 0.61 -5.79 -5.52
C THR A 375 1.15 -6.94 -4.69
N ALA A 376 1.69 -6.63 -3.53
CA ALA A 376 2.15 -7.61 -2.55
C ALA A 376 0.99 -8.23 -1.76
N GLN A 377 1.27 -9.34 -1.07
CA GLN A 377 0.26 -10.08 -0.29
C GLN A 377 -0.34 -9.29 0.87
N ASP A 378 0.39 -8.34 1.45
CA ASP A 378 -0.08 -7.44 2.51
C ASP A 378 -0.89 -6.25 1.98
N GLY A 379 -1.13 -6.18 0.66
CA GLY A 379 -1.79 -5.06 0.00
C GLY A 379 -0.88 -3.87 -0.29
N SER A 380 0.43 -3.98 -0.02
CA SER A 380 1.41 -3.00 -0.53
C SER A 380 1.39 -3.00 -2.05
N LEU A 381 1.50 -1.81 -2.65
CA LEU A 381 1.39 -1.62 -4.09
C LEU A 381 2.49 -0.66 -4.57
N ALA A 382 3.11 -1.01 -5.68
CA ALA A 382 4.11 -0.18 -6.33
C ALA A 382 3.67 0.18 -7.76
N ILE A 383 3.77 1.46 -8.09
CA ILE A 383 3.51 2.01 -9.42
C ILE A 383 4.77 2.74 -9.87
N MET A 384 5.16 2.56 -11.11
CA MET A 384 6.20 3.37 -11.74
C MET A 384 5.70 3.92 -13.07
N TRP A 385 6.21 5.08 -13.45
CA TRP A 385 5.91 5.69 -14.75
C TRP A 385 7.09 6.50 -15.25
N THR A 386 7.14 6.63 -16.57
CA THR A 386 8.09 7.51 -17.26
C THR A 386 7.36 8.75 -17.76
N THR A 387 8.06 9.88 -17.79
CA THR A 387 7.56 11.12 -18.41
C THR A 387 8.09 11.26 -19.82
N LEU A 388 7.52 12.18 -20.59
CA LEU A 388 8.03 12.55 -21.94
C LEU A 388 9.49 13.05 -21.91
N ASP A 389 9.92 13.63 -20.78
CA ASP A 389 11.27 14.14 -20.60
C ASP A 389 12.26 13.03 -20.13
N GLY A 390 11.80 11.78 -20.02
CA GLY A 390 12.60 10.63 -19.59
C GLY A 390 12.77 10.50 -18.07
N ASP A 391 12.04 11.27 -17.27
CA ASP A 391 12.08 11.08 -15.81
C ASP A 391 11.34 9.82 -15.41
N LEU A 392 11.98 8.99 -14.60
CA LEU A 392 11.38 7.81 -13.98
C LEU A 392 10.90 8.16 -12.58
N TRP A 393 9.62 7.97 -12.34
CA TRP A 393 8.96 8.22 -11.08
C TRP A 393 8.36 6.95 -10.49
N SER A 394 8.25 6.91 -9.19
CA SER A 394 7.53 5.85 -8.48
C SER A 394 6.57 6.39 -7.45
N LEU A 395 5.57 5.59 -7.15
CA LEU A 395 4.61 5.80 -6.08
C LEU A 395 4.33 4.45 -5.42
N VAL A 396 4.51 4.39 -4.11
CA VAL A 396 4.31 3.16 -3.34
C VAL A 396 3.19 3.39 -2.32
N ARG A 397 2.37 2.37 -2.12
CA ARG A 397 1.41 2.30 -1.02
C ARG A 397 1.81 1.17 -0.08
N SER A 398 1.87 1.42 1.22
CA SER A 398 2.02 0.39 2.23
C SER A 398 1.09 0.68 3.42
N ASN A 399 0.61 -0.37 4.07
CA ASN A 399 -0.35 -0.25 5.18
C ASN A 399 -1.60 0.60 4.82
N GLY A 400 -2.03 0.56 3.57
CA GLY A 400 -3.15 1.36 3.05
C GLY A 400 -2.82 2.84 2.79
N VAL A 401 -1.60 3.30 3.04
CA VAL A 401 -1.17 4.69 2.92
C VAL A 401 -0.30 4.89 1.68
N TRP A 402 -0.62 5.91 0.88
CA TRP A 402 0.20 6.34 -0.24
C TRP A 402 1.38 7.19 0.23
N HIS A 403 2.58 6.83 -0.22
CA HIS A 403 3.79 7.61 0.01
C HIS A 403 3.88 8.79 -0.98
N LYS A 404 4.82 9.71 -0.78
CA LYS A 404 5.09 10.75 -1.77
C LYS A 404 5.64 10.14 -3.06
N PRO A 405 5.30 10.69 -4.23
CA PRO A 405 5.98 10.28 -5.46
C PRO A 405 7.47 10.61 -5.36
N VAL A 406 8.30 9.66 -5.79
CA VAL A 406 9.75 9.77 -5.74
C VAL A 406 10.30 9.76 -7.16
N HIS A 407 11.16 10.73 -7.47
CA HIS A 407 11.98 10.70 -8.67
C HIS A 407 13.08 9.66 -8.49
N VAL A 408 13.05 8.61 -9.31
CA VAL A 408 13.96 7.46 -9.20
C VAL A 408 15.22 7.69 -10.02
N GLY A 409 15.09 8.37 -11.16
CA GLY A 409 16.22 8.63 -12.06
C GLY A 409 15.74 9.05 -13.44
N GLN A 410 16.66 9.07 -14.40
CA GLN A 410 16.36 9.30 -15.80
C GLN A 410 16.52 8.02 -16.60
N VAL A 411 15.61 7.81 -17.54
CA VAL A 411 15.59 6.72 -18.50
C VAL A 411 15.36 7.28 -19.89
N GLU A 412 15.61 6.49 -20.92
CA GLU A 412 15.33 6.91 -22.28
C GLU A 412 13.83 6.89 -22.56
N PHE A 413 13.43 7.74 -23.49
CA PHE A 413 12.07 7.78 -23.99
C PHE A 413 11.67 6.40 -24.55
N HIS A 414 10.50 5.88 -24.15
CA HIS A 414 10.03 4.52 -24.42
C HIS A 414 10.71 3.38 -23.63
N THR A 415 11.47 3.69 -22.58
CA THR A 415 11.99 2.63 -21.72
C THR A 415 10.85 1.84 -21.08
N GLU A 416 10.81 0.57 -21.37
CA GLU A 416 9.94 -0.40 -20.71
C GLU A 416 10.68 -1.05 -19.55
N GLY A 417 9.94 -1.29 -18.47
CA GLY A 417 10.49 -1.90 -17.27
C GLY A 417 9.44 -2.67 -16.48
N SER A 418 9.90 -3.32 -15.45
CA SER A 418 9.09 -4.08 -14.51
C SER A 418 9.33 -3.59 -13.09
N VAL A 419 8.27 -3.46 -12.33
CA VAL A 419 8.32 -3.20 -10.89
C VAL A 419 7.69 -4.36 -10.14
N ALA A 420 8.29 -4.75 -9.03
CA ALA A 420 7.75 -5.74 -8.11
C ALA A 420 7.52 -5.10 -6.74
N ALA A 421 6.36 -5.37 -6.14
CA ALA A 421 6.01 -4.96 -4.80
C ALA A 421 6.30 -6.09 -3.80
N GLY A 422 6.95 -5.74 -2.71
CA GLY A 422 7.11 -6.62 -1.55
C GLY A 422 6.29 -6.09 -0.37
N THR A 423 6.19 -6.88 0.68
CA THR A 423 5.55 -6.49 1.92
C THR A 423 6.22 -5.26 2.54
N ASP A 424 5.49 -4.50 3.37
CA ASP A 424 5.96 -3.29 4.04
C ASP A 424 6.42 -2.17 3.10
N GLY A 425 5.86 -2.10 1.88
CA GLY A 425 6.18 -1.06 0.91
C GLY A 425 7.57 -1.19 0.30
N ARG A 426 8.17 -2.37 0.32
CA ARG A 426 9.35 -2.66 -0.50
C ARG A 426 8.98 -2.65 -1.97
N ALA A 427 9.88 -2.19 -2.79
CA ALA A 427 9.74 -2.26 -4.23
C ALA A 427 11.09 -2.43 -4.89
N VAL A 428 11.11 -3.15 -5.99
CA VAL A 428 12.29 -3.37 -6.84
C VAL A 428 11.88 -3.11 -8.27
N ALA A 429 12.71 -2.41 -9.01
CA ALA A 429 12.51 -2.12 -10.42
C ALA A 429 13.69 -2.61 -11.25
N VAL A 430 13.40 -3.11 -12.43
CA VAL A 430 14.37 -3.43 -13.47
C VAL A 430 13.91 -2.92 -14.82
N TRP A 431 14.84 -2.49 -15.66
CA TRP A 431 14.55 -1.99 -17.00
C TRP A 431 15.74 -2.18 -17.93
N ASN A 432 15.47 -2.10 -19.23
CA ASN A 432 16.50 -2.08 -20.24
C ASN A 432 16.95 -0.64 -20.49
N LYS A 433 18.26 -0.40 -20.46
CA LYS A 433 18.87 0.86 -20.88
C LYS A 433 19.62 0.63 -22.18
N GLU A 434 19.24 1.35 -23.22
CA GLU A 434 19.93 1.32 -24.50
C GLU A 434 21.27 2.04 -24.38
N LEU A 435 22.35 1.39 -24.83
CA LEU A 435 23.68 1.96 -24.84
C LEU A 435 24.11 2.38 -26.25
N GLY A 436 23.37 2.00 -27.28
CA GLY A 436 23.62 2.28 -28.67
C GLY A 436 23.29 1.09 -29.58
N MET A 437 23.76 1.15 -30.81
CA MET A 437 23.58 0.08 -31.80
C MET A 437 24.92 -0.47 -32.22
N THR A 438 24.96 -1.76 -32.57
CA THR A 438 26.10 -2.39 -33.23
C THR A 438 26.22 -1.91 -34.67
N SER A 439 27.36 -2.21 -35.35
CA SER A 439 27.54 -1.96 -36.79
C SER A 439 26.45 -2.62 -37.65
N ASP A 440 25.83 -3.67 -37.16
CA ASP A 440 24.81 -4.47 -37.86
C ASP A 440 23.39 -4.09 -37.46
N TYR A 441 23.22 -2.90 -36.81
CA TYR A 441 21.95 -2.32 -36.39
C TYR A 441 21.22 -3.05 -35.25
N TYR A 442 21.92 -3.85 -34.43
CA TYR A 442 21.35 -4.44 -33.23
C TYR A 442 21.50 -3.49 -32.06
N THR A 443 20.43 -3.35 -31.26
CA THR A 443 20.45 -2.53 -30.04
C THR A 443 21.30 -3.20 -28.96
N ILE A 444 22.25 -2.46 -28.40
CA ILE A 444 23.00 -2.89 -27.21
C ILE A 444 22.24 -2.40 -25.97
N ASN A 445 21.73 -3.33 -25.19
CA ASN A 445 21.02 -3.02 -23.96
C ASN A 445 21.79 -3.50 -22.73
N GLN A 446 21.67 -2.74 -21.68
CA GLN A 446 22.13 -3.09 -20.33
C GLN A 446 20.94 -3.17 -19.39
N VAL A 447 20.83 -4.23 -18.58
CA VAL A 447 19.79 -4.33 -17.57
C VAL A 447 20.18 -3.48 -16.36
N TRP A 448 19.35 -2.52 -16.04
CA TRP A 448 19.48 -1.62 -14.91
C TRP A 448 18.48 -1.97 -13.83
N THR A 449 18.81 -1.68 -12.58
CA THR A 449 17.96 -1.95 -11.43
C THR A 449 18.11 -0.89 -10.37
N THR A 450 17.04 -0.75 -9.60
CA THR A 450 17.03 -0.05 -8.32
C THR A 450 16.02 -0.72 -7.39
N ALA A 451 16.15 -0.48 -6.11
CA ALA A 451 15.21 -0.99 -5.12
C ALA A 451 15.09 -0.02 -3.95
N THR A 452 13.96 -0.08 -3.26
CA THR A 452 13.81 0.65 -2.01
C THR A 452 14.73 0.05 -0.95
N GLY A 453 15.40 0.91 -0.19
CA GLY A 453 16.21 0.53 0.97
C GLY A 453 15.38 -0.02 2.13
N ALA A 454 16.03 -0.30 3.26
CA ALA A 454 15.33 -0.53 4.51
C ALA A 454 14.40 0.65 4.79
N ALA A 455 13.24 0.38 5.40
CA ALA A 455 12.39 1.48 5.83
C ALA A 455 13.25 2.40 6.70
N LYS A 456 13.35 3.68 6.31
CA LYS A 456 13.85 4.66 7.26
C LYS A 456 12.90 4.56 8.44
N PRO A 457 13.38 4.33 9.67
CA PRO A 457 12.50 4.35 10.82
C PRO A 457 11.69 5.65 10.73
N ALA A 458 10.38 5.54 10.73
CA ALA A 458 9.53 6.72 10.74
C ALA A 458 10.05 7.57 11.90
N THR A 459 10.38 8.83 11.64
CA THR A 459 10.61 9.74 12.75
C THR A 459 9.31 9.73 13.53
N PRO A 460 9.28 9.26 14.79
CA PRO A 460 8.03 9.17 15.53
C PRO A 460 7.33 10.52 15.49
N ALA A 461 6.03 10.53 15.27
CA ALA A 461 5.26 11.77 15.41
C ALA A 461 5.55 12.36 16.79
N LYS A 462 5.68 13.67 16.86
CA LYS A 462 5.83 14.31 18.15
C LYS A 462 4.63 13.96 19.04
N ARG A 463 4.86 13.87 20.32
CA ARG A 463 3.83 13.55 21.30
C ARG A 463 2.61 14.46 21.09
N ARG A 464 1.44 13.84 20.86
CA ARG A 464 0.13 14.50 20.64
C ARG A 464 -0.02 15.32 19.34
N ASP A 465 0.93 15.31 18.43
CA ASP A 465 0.76 15.84 17.08
C ASP A 465 -0.07 14.85 16.27
N HIS A 466 -1.40 15.01 16.29
CA HIS A 466 -2.38 14.11 15.64
C HIS A 466 -2.84 14.63 14.28
N VAL A 467 -2.86 15.95 14.11
CA VAL A 467 -3.42 16.59 12.92
C VAL A 467 -2.43 17.59 12.34
N GLY A 468 -2.22 17.56 11.03
CA GLY A 468 -1.34 18.48 10.34
C GLY A 468 0.13 18.04 10.27
N ASP A 469 0.60 17.19 11.19
CA ASP A 469 2.01 16.75 11.26
C ASP A 469 2.98 17.95 11.24
N ASP A 470 2.60 18.99 12.00
CA ASP A 470 3.30 20.29 12.01
C ASP A 470 4.32 20.44 13.15
N GLY A 471 4.42 19.41 13.99
CA GLY A 471 5.33 19.33 15.10
C GLY A 471 4.83 20.01 16.40
N PHE A 472 3.57 20.46 16.43
CA PHE A 472 2.92 20.99 17.64
C PHE A 472 1.84 20.01 18.15
N PRO A 473 1.64 19.93 19.48
CA PRO A 473 0.65 19.03 20.05
C PRO A 473 -0.77 19.56 19.87
N ASP A 474 -1.73 18.65 19.71
CA ASP A 474 -3.13 18.95 19.49
C ASP A 474 -4.02 18.66 20.69
N LEU A 475 -5.11 19.43 20.81
CA LEU A 475 -6.08 19.34 21.89
C LEU A 475 -7.39 18.72 21.38
N TYR A 476 -7.81 17.63 21.98
CA TYR A 476 -9.13 17.05 21.75
C TYR A 476 -10.18 17.75 22.60
N ALA A 477 -11.24 18.21 21.99
CA ALA A 477 -12.38 18.82 22.65
C ALA A 477 -13.67 18.07 22.28
N ARG A 478 -14.35 17.52 23.26
CA ARG A 478 -15.54 16.72 23.04
C ARG A 478 -16.78 17.44 23.50
N GLY A 479 -17.76 17.55 22.60
CA GLY A 479 -19.08 18.11 22.89
C GLY A 479 -19.97 17.19 23.74
N THR A 480 -20.97 17.76 24.36
CA THR A 480 -21.98 16.99 25.16
C THR A 480 -22.82 16.04 24.29
N ASN A 481 -22.85 16.26 22.97
CA ASN A 481 -23.51 15.38 22.00
C ASN A 481 -22.58 14.28 21.46
N GLY A 482 -21.33 14.19 21.95
CA GLY A 482 -20.32 13.24 21.48
C GLY A 482 -19.49 13.70 20.28
N SER A 483 -19.74 14.90 19.73
CA SER A 483 -18.90 15.46 18.66
C SER A 483 -17.47 15.66 19.15
N LEU A 484 -16.49 15.23 18.36
CA LEU A 484 -15.07 15.47 18.61
C LEU A 484 -14.56 16.56 17.68
N VAL A 485 -13.96 17.58 18.25
CA VAL A 485 -13.21 18.61 17.53
C VAL A 485 -11.77 18.57 18.00
N VAL A 486 -10.83 18.46 17.08
CA VAL A 486 -9.39 18.52 17.38
C VAL A 486 -8.89 19.90 17.03
N TYR A 487 -8.27 20.57 17.97
CA TYR A 487 -7.67 21.87 17.83
C TYR A 487 -6.17 21.73 17.65
N GLN A 488 -5.63 22.21 16.53
CA GLN A 488 -4.20 22.16 16.24
C GLN A 488 -3.42 23.17 17.07
N GLY A 489 -2.31 22.72 17.63
CA GLY A 489 -1.30 23.59 18.21
C GLY A 489 -0.59 24.43 17.16
N ASN A 490 0.15 25.46 17.60
CA ASN A 490 0.93 26.30 16.70
C ASN A 490 2.12 26.98 17.39
N ALA A 491 3.05 27.52 16.60
CA ALA A 491 4.24 28.20 17.05
C ALA A 491 4.00 29.44 17.97
N ALA A 492 2.77 29.94 18.06
CA ALA A 492 2.41 31.00 19.01
C ALA A 492 2.04 30.44 20.39
N GLY A 493 2.15 29.14 20.61
CA GLY A 493 1.77 28.48 21.86
C GLY A 493 0.28 28.52 22.12
N LYS A 494 -0.54 28.44 21.08
CA LYS A 494 -2.00 28.46 21.12
C LYS A 494 -2.55 27.26 20.35
N VAL A 495 -3.84 26.98 20.56
CA VAL A 495 -4.60 26.04 19.74
C VAL A 495 -5.63 26.83 18.93
N SER A 496 -5.76 26.57 17.62
CA SER A 496 -6.55 27.44 16.75
C SER A 496 -7.29 26.73 15.63
N VAL A 497 -6.62 26.12 14.68
CA VAL A 497 -7.28 25.44 13.55
C VAL A 497 -8.00 24.19 14.05
N THR A 498 -9.19 23.93 13.51
CA THR A 498 -9.99 22.79 13.95
C THR A 498 -10.14 21.75 12.86
N ALA A 499 -10.10 20.49 13.26
CA ALA A 499 -10.46 19.34 12.44
C ALA A 499 -11.66 18.60 13.06
N ASP A 500 -12.63 18.21 12.23
CA ASP A 500 -13.81 17.47 12.66
C ASP A 500 -13.48 15.99 12.82
N GLY A 501 -13.48 15.49 14.06
CA GLY A 501 -13.27 14.09 14.43
C GLY A 501 -14.54 13.26 14.42
N GLY A 502 -15.67 13.81 13.94
CA GLY A 502 -16.96 13.12 13.88
C GLY A 502 -17.63 12.95 15.24
N THR A 503 -18.69 12.13 15.27
CA THR A 503 -19.48 11.90 16.49
C THR A 503 -19.20 10.51 17.06
N TRP A 504 -18.72 10.47 18.30
CA TRP A 504 -18.39 9.27 19.04
C TRP A 504 -19.48 8.93 20.05
N PRO A 505 -19.74 7.63 20.32
CA PRO A 505 -20.66 7.25 21.38
C PRO A 505 -20.28 7.90 22.70
N GLN A 506 -21.24 8.45 23.41
CA GLN A 506 -20.97 9.15 24.70
C GLN A 506 -20.38 8.22 25.77
N THR A 507 -20.61 6.92 25.65
CA THR A 507 -20.04 5.89 26.53
C THR A 507 -18.56 5.58 26.21
N SER A 508 -18.02 6.09 25.11
CA SER A 508 -16.62 5.90 24.75
C SER A 508 -15.73 6.88 25.51
N THR A 509 -14.60 6.40 26.02
CA THR A 509 -13.50 7.25 26.48
C THR A 509 -12.47 7.32 25.38
N LEU A 510 -12.17 8.53 24.89
CA LEU A 510 -11.14 8.77 23.88
C LEU A 510 -9.83 9.18 24.55
N ILE A 511 -8.73 8.59 24.19
CA ILE A 511 -7.40 8.87 24.73
C ILE A 511 -6.48 9.16 23.56
N PRO A 512 -6.08 10.43 23.32
CA PRO A 512 -5.00 10.75 22.40
C PRO A 512 -3.73 10.01 22.83
N PHE A 513 -3.17 9.21 21.94
CA PHE A 513 -2.12 8.27 22.28
C PHE A 513 -0.91 8.45 21.35
N GLY A 514 0.22 7.87 21.68
CA GLY A 514 1.39 7.81 20.81
C GLY A 514 1.28 6.71 19.78
N ASP A 515 2.28 6.60 18.93
CA ASP A 515 2.39 5.55 17.92
C ASP A 515 2.58 4.17 18.58
N LEU A 516 1.48 3.45 18.80
CA LEU A 516 1.50 2.15 19.49
C LEU A 516 1.80 0.99 18.52
N ASN A 517 1.49 1.15 17.23
CA ASN A 517 1.70 0.12 16.22
C ASN A 517 3.00 0.29 15.43
N GLY A 518 3.74 1.38 15.63
CA GLY A 518 5.03 1.63 14.97
C GLY A 518 4.89 2.12 13.52
N ASP A 519 3.72 2.65 13.11
CA ASP A 519 3.49 3.15 11.74
C ASP A 519 3.96 4.61 11.54
N GLY A 520 4.45 5.26 12.59
CA GLY A 520 4.94 6.64 12.56
C GLY A 520 3.86 7.70 12.76
N ALA A 521 2.59 7.31 12.92
CA ALA A 521 1.47 8.18 13.25
C ALA A 521 1.05 8.02 14.72
N ASN A 522 0.55 9.09 15.35
CA ASN A 522 -0.06 8.94 16.67
C ASN A 522 -1.43 8.26 16.58
N ASP A 523 -1.65 7.29 17.45
CA ASP A 523 -2.90 6.56 17.58
C ASP A 523 -3.90 7.28 18.49
N THR A 524 -5.15 6.84 18.45
CA THR A 524 -6.18 7.20 19.44
C THR A 524 -6.76 5.92 20.02
N LEU A 525 -6.75 5.81 21.35
CA LEU A 525 -7.44 4.71 22.01
C LEU A 525 -8.88 5.09 22.31
N ALA A 526 -9.79 4.13 22.16
CA ALA A 526 -11.20 4.30 22.48
C ALA A 526 -11.74 3.09 23.25
N THR A 527 -12.42 3.32 24.36
CA THR A 527 -13.20 2.27 25.02
C THR A 527 -14.65 2.30 24.53
N ASN A 528 -15.32 1.15 24.53
CA ASN A 528 -16.77 1.07 24.31
C ASN A 528 -17.52 0.76 25.61
N ALA A 529 -18.86 0.76 25.56
CA ALA A 529 -19.72 0.46 26.71
C ALA A 529 -19.53 -0.96 27.28
N ALA A 530 -19.06 -1.90 26.48
CA ALA A 530 -18.77 -3.28 26.92
C ALA A 530 -17.40 -3.41 27.62
N GLY A 531 -16.62 -2.33 27.67
CA GLY A 531 -15.25 -2.34 28.22
C GLY A 531 -14.23 -2.94 27.28
N ASP A 532 -14.49 -2.96 25.99
CA ASP A 532 -13.46 -3.27 24.99
C ASP A 532 -12.63 -2.03 24.70
N LEU A 533 -11.32 -2.24 24.52
CA LEU A 533 -10.37 -1.19 24.12
C LEU A 533 -9.98 -1.38 22.66
N TYR A 534 -10.15 -0.32 21.89
CA TYR A 534 -9.78 -0.25 20.48
C TYR A 534 -8.64 0.75 20.29
N ARG A 535 -7.70 0.43 19.42
CA ARG A 535 -6.76 1.36 18.86
C ARG A 535 -7.27 1.78 17.49
N HIS A 536 -7.48 3.09 17.31
CA HIS A 536 -7.74 3.73 16.03
C HIS A 536 -6.44 4.32 15.50
N SER A 537 -6.04 3.91 14.31
CA SER A 537 -4.79 4.33 13.65
C SER A 537 -5.14 5.17 12.41
N PRO A 538 -5.40 6.49 12.57
CA PRO A 538 -5.59 7.38 11.45
C PRO A 538 -4.28 7.54 10.68
N GLN A 539 -4.37 7.95 9.43
CA GLN A 539 -3.17 8.35 8.70
C GLN A 539 -2.48 9.52 9.41
N ARG A 540 -1.15 9.54 9.36
CA ARG A 540 -0.33 10.60 9.98
C ARG A 540 -0.82 11.98 9.55
N GLY A 541 -1.01 12.87 10.52
CA GLY A 541 -1.51 14.22 10.31
C GLY A 541 -2.99 14.32 9.94
N THR A 542 -3.76 13.22 9.97
CA THR A 542 -5.21 13.25 9.74
C THR A 542 -5.98 13.06 11.04
N VAL A 543 -7.12 13.77 11.15
CA VAL A 543 -7.98 13.64 12.32
C VAL A 543 -8.56 12.23 12.44
N VAL A 544 -8.59 11.72 13.67
CA VAL A 544 -9.28 10.44 13.96
C VAL A 544 -10.78 10.61 13.85
N THR A 545 -11.44 9.63 13.23
CA THR A 545 -12.90 9.53 13.17
C THR A 545 -13.36 8.13 13.63
N PRO A 546 -14.64 7.93 13.96
CA PRO A 546 -15.15 6.59 14.27
C PRO A 546 -14.96 5.56 13.15
N GLN A 547 -14.78 6.02 11.90
CA GLN A 547 -14.54 5.20 10.72
C GLN A 547 -13.06 4.96 10.43
N ALA A 548 -12.15 5.58 11.19
CA ALA A 548 -10.71 5.30 11.06
C ALA A 548 -10.42 3.82 11.31
N PRO A 549 -9.42 3.23 10.64
CA PRO A 549 -9.03 1.84 10.88
C PRO A 549 -8.87 1.57 12.39
N ALA A 550 -9.53 0.53 12.88
CA ALA A 550 -9.56 0.22 14.30
C ALA A 550 -9.25 -1.26 14.56
N ALA A 551 -8.38 -1.51 15.53
CA ALA A 551 -8.09 -2.84 16.03
C ALA A 551 -8.54 -2.99 17.48
N LYS A 552 -9.26 -4.07 17.81
CA LYS A 552 -9.54 -4.41 19.21
C LYS A 552 -8.25 -4.94 19.85
N ILE A 553 -7.75 -4.23 20.86
CA ILE A 553 -6.48 -4.54 21.53
C ILE A 553 -6.65 -4.99 22.99
N GLY A 554 -7.88 -5.03 23.48
CA GLY A 554 -8.15 -5.51 24.83
C GLY A 554 -9.64 -5.57 25.17
N SER A 555 -9.96 -6.19 26.29
CA SER A 555 -11.31 -6.22 26.89
C SER A 555 -11.22 -6.21 28.42
N GLY A 556 -12.34 -5.97 29.08
CA GLY A 556 -12.41 -5.93 30.54
C GLY A 556 -11.94 -4.59 31.14
N TRP A 557 -12.09 -3.47 30.42
CA TRP A 557 -11.65 -2.14 30.87
C TRP A 557 -12.72 -1.37 31.69
N THR A 558 -13.93 -1.91 31.87
CA THR A 558 -14.95 -1.29 32.68
C THR A 558 -14.56 -0.99 34.15
N PRO A 559 -13.69 -1.78 34.83
CA PRO A 559 -13.24 -1.46 36.17
C PRO A 559 -12.23 -0.31 36.26
N PHE A 560 -11.80 0.24 35.15
CA PHE A 560 -10.75 1.24 35.10
C PHE A 560 -11.27 2.61 34.72
N ASP A 561 -10.72 3.63 35.37
CA ASP A 561 -10.83 5.04 34.99
C ASP A 561 -9.45 5.72 34.98
N GLY A 562 -9.42 7.02 34.75
CA GLY A 562 -8.14 7.75 34.70
C GLY A 562 -7.14 7.22 33.67
N LEU A 563 -7.66 6.59 32.59
CA LEU A 563 -6.82 6.13 31.50
C LEU A 563 -6.09 7.31 30.88
N THR A 564 -4.74 7.25 30.86
CA THR A 564 -3.94 8.36 30.38
C THR A 564 -2.63 7.90 29.73
N TYR A 565 -2.21 8.66 28.74
CA TYR A 565 -0.94 8.52 28.03
C TYR A 565 0.02 9.63 28.45
N SER A 566 1.23 9.31 28.82
CA SER A 566 2.27 10.27 29.11
C SER A 566 3.52 10.11 28.24
N GLY A 567 3.77 8.92 27.76
CA GLY A 567 4.97 8.55 27.02
C GLY A 567 5.39 7.12 27.32
N ASP A 568 6.68 6.86 27.20
CA ASP A 568 7.32 5.59 27.51
C ASP A 568 7.81 5.58 28.96
N PHE A 569 7.13 4.81 29.82
CA PHE A 569 7.51 4.63 31.23
C PHE A 569 8.52 3.50 31.43
N THR A 570 8.64 2.62 30.46
CA THR A 570 9.51 1.42 30.53
C THR A 570 10.87 1.65 29.88
N ALA A 571 11.04 2.73 29.13
CA ALA A 571 12.20 3.06 28.31
C ALA A 571 12.53 1.99 27.25
N ASP A 572 11.48 1.33 26.73
CA ASP A 572 11.60 0.33 25.66
C ASP A 572 11.34 0.90 24.24
N GLY A 573 11.10 2.21 24.16
CA GLY A 573 10.86 2.96 22.93
C GLY A 573 9.38 2.93 22.47
N ARG A 574 8.45 2.39 23.27
CA ARG A 574 7.02 2.31 22.97
C ARG A 574 6.17 3.12 23.93
N PRO A 575 5.04 3.65 23.46
CA PRO A 575 4.11 4.37 24.33
C PRO A 575 3.37 3.43 25.28
N ASP A 576 3.26 3.83 26.57
CA ASP A 576 2.65 3.07 27.63
C ASP A 576 1.32 3.71 28.10
N LEU A 577 0.38 2.88 28.59
CA LEU A 577 -0.90 3.32 29.14
C LEU A 577 -0.91 3.17 30.67
N VAL A 578 -1.29 4.22 31.36
CA VAL A 578 -1.61 4.17 32.78
C VAL A 578 -3.13 4.13 32.97
N ALA A 579 -3.59 3.26 33.85
CA ALA A 579 -5.01 3.12 34.20
C ALA A 579 -5.18 2.97 35.72
N ARG A 580 -6.22 3.63 36.24
CA ARG A 580 -6.59 3.49 37.65
C ARG A 580 -7.75 2.53 37.81
N GLU A 581 -7.62 1.55 38.70
CA GLU A 581 -8.72 0.70 39.12
C GLU A 581 -9.68 1.51 40.02
N THR A 582 -10.92 1.68 39.58
CA THR A 582 -11.89 2.57 40.22
C THR A 582 -12.22 2.14 41.65
N ALA A 583 -12.30 0.82 41.92
CA ALA A 583 -12.67 0.28 43.23
C ALA A 583 -11.63 0.57 44.32
N THR A 584 -10.37 0.34 44.01
CA THR A 584 -9.23 0.41 44.94
C THR A 584 -8.51 1.75 44.91
N GLY A 585 -8.52 2.43 43.77
CA GLY A 585 -7.67 3.58 43.49
C GLY A 585 -6.21 3.19 43.20
N ASP A 586 -5.95 1.94 42.85
CA ASP A 586 -4.64 1.47 42.48
C ASP A 586 -4.34 1.87 41.03
N LEU A 587 -3.10 2.34 40.75
CA LEU A 587 -2.61 2.60 39.40
C LEU A 587 -1.86 1.40 38.85
N TYR A 588 -2.15 1.08 37.62
CA TYR A 588 -1.50 0.03 36.87
C TYR A 588 -0.85 0.59 35.60
N LEU A 589 0.32 0.05 35.27
CA LEU A 589 0.99 0.30 34.02
C LEU A 589 0.74 -0.85 33.04
N TYR A 590 0.45 -0.50 31.81
CA TYR A 590 0.30 -1.37 30.68
C TYR A 590 1.34 -0.96 29.62
N ALA A 591 2.41 -1.76 29.50
CA ALA A 591 3.47 -1.49 28.57
C ALA A 591 3.04 -1.80 27.13
N GLY A 592 3.40 -0.91 26.20
CA GLY A 592 3.19 -1.11 24.77
C GLY A 592 3.97 -2.30 24.25
N THR A 593 3.40 -3.05 23.32
CA THR A 593 4.03 -4.24 22.71
C THR A 593 4.32 -4.02 21.23
N ALA A 594 5.28 -4.75 20.68
CA ALA A 594 5.60 -4.73 19.25
C ALA A 594 4.40 -5.13 18.35
N ALA A 595 3.42 -5.83 18.90
CA ALA A 595 2.18 -6.19 18.21
C ALA A 595 1.13 -5.06 18.20
N GLY A 596 1.46 -3.87 18.74
CA GLY A 596 0.55 -2.74 18.79
C GLY A 596 -0.61 -2.89 19.79
N GLY A 597 -0.38 -3.62 20.87
CA GLY A 597 -1.28 -3.79 22.01
C GLY A 597 -0.56 -3.56 23.33
N PHE A 598 -1.08 -4.08 24.43
CA PHE A 598 -0.53 -3.87 25.77
C PHE A 598 -0.23 -5.17 26.52
N SER A 599 0.79 -5.10 27.40
CA SER A 599 1.07 -6.09 28.42
C SER A 599 1.02 -5.42 29.80
N ARG A 600 0.20 -5.97 30.72
CA ARG A 600 0.11 -5.44 32.08
C ARG A 600 1.41 -5.74 32.84
N THR A 601 2.17 -4.68 33.20
CA THR A 601 3.46 -4.84 33.90
C THR A 601 3.28 -4.95 35.42
N GLY A 602 2.31 -4.23 36.00
CA GLY A 602 2.07 -4.28 37.42
C GLY A 602 1.47 -3.01 38.00
N LYS A 603 1.35 -2.99 39.30
CA LYS A 603 0.88 -1.85 40.09
C LYS A 603 2.03 -0.87 40.28
N ILE A 604 1.79 0.41 39.94
CA ILE A 604 2.77 1.51 40.06
C ILE A 604 2.42 2.53 41.15
N GLY A 605 1.21 2.45 41.71
CA GLY A 605 0.77 3.36 42.78
C GLY A 605 -0.45 2.85 43.50
N THR A 606 -0.69 3.37 44.72
CA THR A 606 -1.86 3.08 45.56
C THR A 606 -2.45 4.37 46.08
N SER A 607 -3.75 4.31 46.48
CA SER A 607 -4.46 5.46 47.10
C SER A 607 -4.69 6.66 46.15
N TRP A 608 -4.89 6.42 44.86
CA TRP A 608 -5.17 7.46 43.87
C TRP A 608 -6.67 7.75 43.69
N LYS A 609 -7.51 7.21 44.56
CA LYS A 609 -8.96 7.45 44.52
C LYS A 609 -9.26 8.93 44.74
N GLY A 610 -10.12 9.52 43.88
CA GLY A 610 -10.47 10.95 43.96
C GLY A 610 -9.46 11.94 43.41
N LEU A 611 -8.32 11.47 42.90
CA LEU A 611 -7.37 12.32 42.17
C LEU A 611 -7.75 12.41 40.70
N THR A 612 -7.61 13.61 40.10
CA THR A 612 -7.63 13.73 38.63
C THR A 612 -6.21 13.54 38.13
N ILE A 613 -6.02 12.60 37.17
CA ILE A 613 -4.71 12.16 36.70
C ILE A 613 -4.54 12.51 35.22
N VAL A 614 -3.41 13.06 34.84
CA VAL A 614 -3.03 13.32 33.44
C VAL A 614 -1.59 12.90 33.20
N GLY A 615 -1.31 12.44 31.99
CA GLY A 615 0.03 12.23 31.51
C GLY A 615 0.65 13.58 31.12
N ALA A 616 1.76 13.92 31.69
CA ALA A 616 2.36 15.23 31.55
C ALA A 616 3.53 15.28 30.58
N GLY A 617 3.99 14.13 30.07
CA GLY A 617 5.24 14.05 29.33
C GLY A 617 6.46 14.15 30.25
N ASP A 618 7.56 14.62 29.74
CA ASP A 618 8.79 14.84 30.54
C ASP A 618 8.84 16.27 31.09
N LEU A 619 8.25 16.51 32.25
CA LEU A 619 8.24 17.84 32.87
C LEU A 619 9.55 18.20 33.54
N ASN A 620 10.36 17.20 33.90
CA ASN A 620 11.60 17.45 34.66
C ASN A 620 12.88 17.39 33.83
N GLY A 621 12.80 17.02 32.56
CA GLY A 621 13.92 16.98 31.63
C GLY A 621 14.80 15.74 31.76
N ASP A 622 14.32 14.66 32.43
CA ASP A 622 15.07 13.42 32.60
C ASP A 622 14.84 12.37 31.49
N LYS A 623 14.03 12.69 30.48
CA LYS A 623 13.64 11.88 29.35
C LYS A 623 12.68 10.70 29.67
N HIS A 624 12.08 10.73 30.85
CA HIS A 624 11.08 9.76 31.26
C HIS A 624 9.70 10.42 31.38
N ALA A 625 8.67 9.67 31.11
CA ALA A 625 7.30 10.18 31.13
C ALA A 625 6.83 10.39 32.57
N ASP A 626 6.32 11.59 32.90
CA ASP A 626 5.81 11.96 34.22
C ASP A 626 4.27 11.93 34.27
N LEU A 627 3.71 11.76 35.49
CA LEU A 627 2.29 11.97 35.77
C LEU A 627 2.09 13.25 36.58
N VAL A 628 0.96 13.92 36.33
CA VAL A 628 0.47 14.99 37.22
C VAL A 628 -0.90 14.60 37.76
N ALA A 629 -1.06 14.75 39.07
CA ALA A 629 -2.33 14.52 39.74
C ALA A 629 -2.81 15.77 40.49
N ARG A 630 -4.10 16.06 40.38
CA ARG A 630 -4.78 17.11 41.15
C ARG A 630 -5.58 16.48 42.27
N THR A 631 -5.36 16.99 43.48
CA THR A 631 -6.16 16.64 44.68
C THR A 631 -7.51 17.35 44.67
N ALA A 632 -8.45 16.89 45.52
CA ALA A 632 -9.73 17.54 45.71
C ALA A 632 -9.59 19.00 46.21
N ASN A 633 -8.53 19.31 46.93
CA ASN A 633 -8.24 20.68 47.40
C ASN A 633 -7.65 21.58 46.33
N GLY A 634 -7.39 21.08 45.14
CA GLY A 634 -6.81 21.82 43.99
C GLY A 634 -5.28 21.95 44.09
N ASP A 635 -4.60 21.09 44.80
CA ASP A 635 -3.15 20.98 44.75
C ASP A 635 -2.71 20.07 43.61
N LEU A 636 -1.68 20.46 42.89
CA LEU A 636 -1.04 19.65 41.85
C LEU A 636 0.24 19.00 42.39
N TYR A 637 0.35 17.70 42.12
CA TYR A 637 1.55 16.92 42.41
C TYR A 637 2.08 16.28 41.14
N ARG A 638 3.39 16.36 40.92
CA ARG A 638 4.11 15.63 39.90
C ARG A 638 4.69 14.34 40.46
N TYR A 639 4.62 13.25 39.70
CA TYR A 639 5.21 11.95 39.98
C TYR A 639 6.12 11.58 38.82
N ASN A 640 7.43 11.55 39.03
CA ASN A 640 8.40 11.28 37.96
C ASN A 640 8.37 9.80 37.58
N GLY A 641 8.37 9.54 36.29
CA GLY A 641 8.68 8.20 35.79
C GLY A 641 10.17 7.88 36.01
N THR A 642 10.47 6.60 36.10
CA THR A 642 11.85 6.14 36.38
C THR A 642 12.51 5.48 35.16
N GLY A 643 11.81 5.34 34.05
CA GLY A 643 12.24 4.54 32.89
C GLY A 643 12.29 3.03 33.15
N LYS A 644 11.76 2.58 34.30
CA LYS A 644 11.72 1.17 34.71
C LYS A 644 10.30 0.67 35.00
N GLY A 645 9.30 1.39 34.45
CA GLY A 645 7.90 1.05 34.67
C GLY A 645 7.38 1.37 36.08
N THR A 646 8.00 2.32 36.80
CA THR A 646 7.59 2.78 38.12
C THR A 646 7.58 4.31 38.20
N ILE A 647 6.96 4.87 39.24
CA ILE A 647 6.91 6.31 39.48
C ILE A 647 7.49 6.66 40.87
N SER A 648 8.01 7.89 41.00
CA SER A 648 8.49 8.41 42.27
C SER A 648 7.36 8.81 43.23
N SER A 649 7.69 9.22 44.44
CA SER A 649 6.79 9.95 45.35
C SER A 649 6.41 11.31 44.77
N GLY A 650 5.19 11.78 45.10
CA GLY A 650 4.66 13.04 44.58
C GLY A 650 5.40 14.28 45.09
N THR A 651 5.74 15.18 44.18
CA THR A 651 6.27 16.52 44.48
C THR A 651 5.22 17.57 44.17
N LYS A 652 4.85 18.41 45.12
CA LYS A 652 3.88 19.50 44.92
C LYS A 652 4.45 20.56 43.98
N ILE A 653 3.73 20.82 42.86
CA ILE A 653 4.15 21.77 41.83
C ILE A 653 3.19 22.94 41.64
N GLY A 654 2.03 22.91 42.30
CA GLY A 654 1.04 24.00 42.21
C GLY A 654 -0.06 23.91 43.24
N SER A 655 -0.84 24.97 43.37
CA SER A 655 -2.05 25.05 44.20
C SER A 655 -3.07 25.98 43.54
N GLY A 656 -4.30 25.95 44.06
CA GLY A 656 -5.39 26.79 43.54
C GLY A 656 -6.08 26.27 42.27
N TRP A 657 -5.87 24.99 41.87
CA TRP A 657 -6.47 24.39 40.69
C TRP A 657 -7.91 23.88 40.88
N GLY A 658 -8.52 24.18 42.05
CA GLY A 658 -9.93 23.81 42.31
C GLY A 658 -10.94 24.47 41.38
N GLY A 659 -10.59 25.63 40.78
CA GLY A 659 -11.40 26.32 39.77
C GLY A 659 -11.29 25.80 38.36
N MET A 660 -10.43 24.80 38.08
CA MET A 660 -10.30 24.20 36.78
C MET A 660 -11.30 23.05 36.61
N ALA A 661 -12.09 23.09 35.53
CA ALA A 661 -12.95 21.97 35.16
C ALA A 661 -12.09 20.75 34.77
N ASP A 662 -11.16 20.95 33.84
CA ASP A 662 -10.24 19.94 33.38
C ASP A 662 -8.81 20.52 33.26
N PHE A 663 -7.85 19.62 33.12
CA PHE A 663 -6.49 19.98 32.70
C PHE A 663 -5.86 18.83 31.93
N VAL A 664 -4.89 19.14 31.08
CA VAL A 664 -4.28 18.24 30.13
C VAL A 664 -2.78 18.48 30.06
N GLY A 665 -1.96 17.43 30.12
CA GLY A 665 -0.56 17.52 29.71
C GLY A 665 -0.48 17.50 28.21
N ILE A 666 -0.43 18.68 27.61
CA ILE A 666 -0.60 18.83 26.16
C ILE A 666 0.66 18.42 25.37
N GLY A 667 1.83 18.48 25.94
CA GLY A 667 3.11 18.38 25.24
C GLY A 667 3.74 19.75 25.07
N ASP A 668 4.81 19.85 24.29
CA ASP A 668 5.52 21.11 24.01
C ASP A 668 4.71 22.00 23.05
N LEU A 669 3.72 22.71 23.61
CA LEU A 669 2.89 23.63 22.84
C LEU A 669 3.62 24.96 22.56
N THR A 670 4.62 25.31 23.37
CA THR A 670 5.40 26.53 23.18
C THR A 670 6.53 26.38 22.17
N GLY A 671 6.91 25.17 21.80
CA GLY A 671 8.01 24.86 20.90
C GLY A 671 9.38 25.09 21.52
N ASP A 672 9.47 25.16 22.87
CA ASP A 672 10.73 25.40 23.60
C ASP A 672 11.42 24.10 24.04
N GLY A 673 10.90 22.95 23.64
CA GLY A 673 11.42 21.62 23.97
C GLY A 673 11.00 21.10 25.34
N LYS A 674 10.01 21.74 26.01
CA LYS A 674 9.53 21.35 27.34
C LYS A 674 8.04 21.12 27.29
N ASP A 675 7.60 20.10 27.99
CA ASP A 675 6.16 19.76 28.02
C ASP A 675 5.34 20.78 28.85
N ASP A 676 4.18 21.17 28.33
CA ASP A 676 3.27 22.17 28.89
C ASP A 676 1.97 21.53 29.44
N ILE A 677 1.27 22.29 30.28
CA ILE A 677 -0.06 21.92 30.77
C ILE A 677 -1.09 22.94 30.30
N LEU A 678 -2.25 22.47 29.84
CA LEU A 678 -3.44 23.29 29.64
C LEU A 678 -4.41 23.11 30.81
N GLY A 679 -5.10 24.19 31.20
CA GLY A 679 -6.18 24.15 32.18
C GLY A 679 -7.40 24.92 31.65
N ARG A 680 -8.57 24.27 31.69
CA ARG A 680 -9.85 24.90 31.38
C ARG A 680 -10.58 25.25 32.66
N THR A 681 -10.95 26.51 32.83
CA THR A 681 -11.72 26.95 34.00
C THR A 681 -13.18 26.49 33.91
N THR A 682 -13.87 26.45 35.02
CA THR A 682 -15.34 26.21 35.07
C THR A 682 -16.17 27.25 34.33
N THR A 683 -15.58 28.44 34.07
CA THR A 683 -16.20 29.52 33.28
C THR A 683 -15.95 29.37 31.77
N GLY A 684 -15.04 28.47 31.36
CA GLY A 684 -14.72 28.18 29.96
C GLY A 684 -13.59 29.00 29.40
N ASP A 685 -12.70 29.52 30.25
CA ASP A 685 -11.44 30.11 29.83
C ASP A 685 -10.37 29.00 29.74
N LEU A 686 -9.55 29.02 28.69
CA LEU A 686 -8.42 28.09 28.51
C LEU A 686 -7.10 28.80 28.80
N TYR A 687 -6.31 28.23 29.68
CA TYR A 687 -5.01 28.72 30.08
C TYR A 687 -3.90 27.71 29.73
N ARG A 688 -2.76 28.22 29.31
CA ARG A 688 -1.51 27.46 29.14
C ARG A 688 -0.58 27.76 30.30
N TYR A 689 0.04 26.74 30.83
CA TYR A 689 1.09 26.78 31.87
C TYR A 689 2.35 26.16 31.28
N ALA A 690 3.32 26.97 30.89
CA ALA A 690 4.55 26.50 30.28
C ALA A 690 5.41 25.71 31.28
N GLY A 691 5.91 24.56 30.88
CA GLY A 691 6.86 23.80 31.65
C GLY A 691 8.20 24.49 31.72
N ASN A 692 8.91 24.34 32.86
CA ASN A 692 10.25 24.93 33.02
C ASN A 692 11.39 23.94 32.74
N GLY A 693 11.09 22.69 32.40
CA GLY A 693 12.08 21.64 32.19
C GLY A 693 12.84 21.17 33.45
N ALA A 694 12.44 21.68 34.62
CA ALA A 694 12.96 21.28 35.93
C ALA A 694 11.83 20.70 36.83
N GLY A 695 10.71 20.35 36.21
CA GLY A 695 9.57 19.71 36.84
C GLY A 695 8.55 20.64 37.47
N GLY A 696 8.63 21.95 37.24
CA GLY A 696 7.65 22.96 37.60
C GLY A 696 6.94 23.51 36.37
N ILE A 697 5.86 24.28 36.62
CA ILE A 697 5.11 25.00 35.62
C ILE A 697 5.08 26.48 35.89
N GLY A 698 5.05 27.30 34.84
CA GLY A 698 4.95 28.74 34.90
C GLY A 698 3.58 29.27 35.25
N SER A 699 3.43 30.61 35.25
CA SER A 699 2.15 31.28 35.44
C SER A 699 1.20 31.00 34.24
N GLY A 700 -0.11 30.91 34.51
CA GLY A 700 -1.12 30.69 33.50
C GLY A 700 -1.27 31.84 32.52
N VAL A 701 -1.12 31.58 31.24
CA VAL A 701 -1.38 32.53 30.14
C VAL A 701 -2.73 32.13 29.49
N LYS A 702 -3.67 33.06 29.49
CA LYS A 702 -4.97 32.82 28.81
C LYS A 702 -4.80 32.77 27.30
N ILE A 703 -5.16 31.65 26.71
CA ILE A 703 -5.02 31.39 25.29
C ILE A 703 -6.36 31.24 24.54
N GLY A 704 -7.49 31.13 25.26
CA GLY A 704 -8.80 30.99 24.63
C GLY A 704 -9.96 31.27 25.59
N THR A 705 -11.16 31.47 25.02
CA THR A 705 -12.44 31.63 25.72
C THR A 705 -13.53 30.82 25.04
N GLY A 706 -14.68 30.62 25.69
CA GLY A 706 -15.82 29.93 25.10
C GLY A 706 -15.79 28.41 25.20
N TRP A 707 -14.84 27.84 25.92
CA TRP A 707 -14.63 26.38 26.06
C TRP A 707 -15.66 25.69 26.99
N LYS A 708 -16.63 26.42 27.52
CA LYS A 708 -17.67 25.89 28.41
C LYS A 708 -18.62 24.92 27.68
N SER A 709 -18.75 25.05 26.36
CA SER A 709 -19.61 24.20 25.51
C SER A 709 -19.12 22.76 25.39
N PHE A 710 -17.86 22.50 25.67
CA PHE A 710 -17.31 21.15 25.63
C PHE A 710 -17.54 20.41 26.96
N ALA A 711 -17.90 19.11 26.84
CA ALA A 711 -18.02 18.24 28.00
C ALA A 711 -16.66 17.99 28.64
N GLU A 712 -15.63 17.75 27.82
CA GLU A 712 -14.27 17.50 28.28
C GLU A 712 -13.23 18.02 27.27
N ILE A 713 -12.03 18.26 27.75
CA ILE A 713 -10.83 18.40 26.92
C ILE A 713 -9.80 17.31 27.29
N ARG A 714 -9.11 16.80 26.28
CA ARG A 714 -8.11 15.75 26.45
C ARG A 714 -6.89 15.98 25.57
#